data_016576b00749564a0610a24f9228fc13
#
_entry.id   016576b00749564a0610a24f9228fc13
#
_cell.length_a   1.000
_cell.length_b   1.000
_cell.length_c   1.000
_cell.angle_alpha   90.00
_cell.angle_beta   90.00
_cell.angle_gamma   90.00
#
_symmetry.space_group_name_H-M   'P 1'
#
loop_
_entity.id
_entity.type
_entity.pdbx_description
1 polymer ?
#
loop_
_entity_poly.entity_id
_entity_poly.type
_entity_poly.pdbx_seq_one_letter_code
_entity_poly.pdbx_strand_id
1 'polypeptide(L)'
;MLFPYHFDSPLTPSAVKIQRENLKEFERQHFTDYSVFELIANRTQFCDDLLKQLWQQFELDKSHLTLIAVGGYGRQEIFPLSDLDVLLLSKEERESEAEEKIAQFVQFLWDCGFDVGHSVRSLEECEKEGKQDITIATNLLESRYLSGDVSLFNALGEILKKPDFWAVKPFFDAKVQEQIERYHRYHNTSYNLEPDLKYSPGGLRDLHLLYWIALRHTGEMTLDGILESGFIYPSEHQQLLENQEFLFKVRFALHLILKRYDNRLLFDRQIKVSEMLGFEGEGNRGVEKMMKRFFQALRTISRLTDILIKHYKEHFLSTDGEISIYPLDENFELVNQSLCLRKNDLFLRYPDRILDLFFYLTQHEQAEIHSSTLRQLQIALESLTQKLCDIPEAREKFIRLFNQPNAIQRAFLPMHQYGVLTAYLPQWQGIEGLMQFDLFHIYTVDEHTLRVMLKLESFLAEDEAESHPICHQIFSQISDRTLLYVAALFHDIAKGRGGDHAELGAEDIVEFARLHGFDRREIETMAWLVKEHLLMSITAQRRDIHDPEVVMSFAESVQNHVRLDYLTCLTVADICATNGTLWNSWKRSLFAALYDYTEQQFRQGMDLLLDNEEKILENRQLALAILSEEKPELSEEKISALWQRCPSDYFLRNSPKQIAWHTELLAEFDGEVLVKISNRFSSGGTEIFVYCPDQANLFNKVVSTIGAKKFSIHDAQILTSDDGYVFDSFIITELNGELVRSERRRELETVLTSVLLGEKLPSISFANNRQLQHFTVKTDVRFLKETKKEHTELEVVALDKPGLLAQISQIFTELKLNLWNAKITTVGEKAEDFFILTNEKGTALTEEERGLLENVLYERL
;
A
#
# COMPACT_ATOMS: atom_id res chain seq x y z
N MET A 1 -1.89 -28.61 -32.66
CA MET A 1 -2.10 -27.18 -33.05
C MET A 1 -3.55 -26.85 -32.73
N LEU A 2 -3.77 -25.90 -31.79
CA LEU A 2 -5.12 -25.55 -31.33
C LEU A 2 -5.82 -24.60 -32.32
N PHE A 3 -5.08 -23.61 -32.83
CA PHE A 3 -5.56 -22.65 -33.78
C PHE A 3 -5.04 -23.03 -35.17
N PRO A 4 -5.91 -23.33 -36.16
CA PRO A 4 -5.49 -23.57 -37.53
C PRO A 4 -5.12 -22.27 -38.22
N TYR A 5 -3.87 -22.13 -38.62
CA TYR A 5 -3.41 -21.03 -39.47
C TYR A 5 -2.69 -21.55 -40.70
N HIS A 6 -2.67 -20.74 -41.74
CA HIS A 6 -1.93 -20.99 -42.96
C HIS A 6 -1.23 -19.72 -43.38
N PHE A 7 0.02 -19.83 -43.74
CA PHE A 7 0.81 -18.73 -44.25
C PHE A 7 1.00 -18.91 -45.79
N ASP A 8 0.30 -18.08 -46.57
CA ASP A 8 0.47 -18.05 -48.02
C ASP A 8 1.86 -17.53 -48.40
N SER A 9 2.46 -18.08 -49.42
CA SER A 9 3.77 -17.63 -49.92
C SER A 9 3.59 -16.86 -51.22
N PRO A 10 4.18 -15.63 -51.37
CA PRO A 10 4.97 -14.90 -50.38
C PRO A 10 4.11 -14.28 -49.26
N LEU A 11 4.65 -14.24 -48.06
CA LEU A 11 4.03 -13.55 -46.90
C LEU A 11 3.92 -12.05 -47.15
N THR A 12 2.81 -11.45 -46.73
CA THR A 12 2.62 -10.00 -46.69
C THR A 12 2.31 -9.53 -45.26
N PRO A 13 2.74 -8.32 -44.85
CA PRO A 13 2.49 -7.82 -43.48
C PRO A 13 1.00 -7.78 -43.14
N SER A 14 0.14 -7.43 -44.12
CA SER A 14 -1.31 -7.39 -43.90
C SER A 14 -1.93 -8.77 -43.63
N ALA A 15 -1.49 -9.81 -44.35
CA ALA A 15 -1.96 -11.17 -44.13
C ALA A 15 -1.54 -11.69 -42.75
N VAL A 16 -0.30 -11.42 -42.33
CA VAL A 16 0.20 -11.79 -40.97
C VAL A 16 -0.56 -11.06 -39.86
N LYS A 17 -0.87 -9.76 -40.04
CA LYS A 17 -1.69 -9.02 -39.08
C LYS A 17 -3.05 -9.67 -38.88
N ILE A 18 -3.73 -10.04 -39.95
CA ILE A 18 -5.04 -10.70 -39.87
C ILE A 18 -4.92 -12.04 -39.12
N GLN A 19 -3.90 -12.83 -39.38
CA GLN A 19 -3.70 -14.10 -38.68
C GLN A 19 -3.41 -13.90 -37.16
N ARG A 20 -2.66 -12.86 -36.83
CA ARG A 20 -2.41 -12.51 -35.42
C ARG A 20 -3.69 -12.06 -34.72
N GLU A 21 -4.52 -11.27 -35.36
CA GLU A 21 -5.80 -10.84 -34.80
C GLU A 21 -6.76 -12.03 -34.62
N ASN A 22 -6.81 -12.93 -35.60
CA ASN A 22 -7.59 -14.15 -35.53
C ASN A 22 -7.09 -15.07 -34.39
N LEU A 23 -5.78 -15.21 -34.21
CA LEU A 23 -5.20 -15.97 -33.11
C LEU A 23 -5.61 -15.34 -31.76
N LYS A 24 -5.51 -14.03 -31.62
CA LYS A 24 -5.88 -13.32 -30.37
C LYS A 24 -7.38 -13.48 -30.09
N GLU A 25 -8.23 -13.44 -31.10
CA GLU A 25 -9.68 -13.64 -30.95
C GLU A 25 -10.01 -15.09 -30.60
N PHE A 26 -9.36 -16.07 -31.24
CA PHE A 26 -9.47 -17.48 -30.87
C PHE A 26 -9.10 -17.72 -29.41
N GLU A 27 -7.97 -17.16 -28.96
CA GLU A 27 -7.50 -17.28 -27.57
C GLU A 27 -8.49 -16.65 -26.58
N ARG A 28 -9.11 -15.52 -26.95
CA ARG A 28 -10.14 -14.88 -26.12
C ARG A 28 -11.38 -15.75 -25.99
N GLN A 29 -11.83 -16.35 -27.09
CA GLN A 29 -13.04 -17.19 -27.10
C GLN A 29 -12.85 -18.53 -26.40
N HIS A 30 -11.64 -19.07 -26.43
CA HIS A 30 -11.31 -20.39 -25.90
C HIS A 30 -10.37 -20.36 -24.70
N PHE A 31 -10.28 -19.23 -24.02
CA PHE A 31 -9.37 -19.04 -22.88
C PHE A 31 -9.63 -20.04 -21.74
N THR A 32 -10.89 -20.41 -21.52
CA THR A 32 -11.29 -21.38 -20.49
C THR A 32 -11.30 -22.84 -20.95
N ASP A 33 -11.22 -23.07 -22.27
CA ASP A 33 -11.30 -24.41 -22.85
C ASP A 33 -9.99 -25.16 -22.83
N TYR A 34 -8.87 -24.42 -22.80
CA TYR A 34 -7.51 -24.97 -22.84
C TYR A 34 -6.69 -24.52 -21.62
N SER A 35 -5.69 -25.29 -21.28
CA SER A 35 -4.71 -24.85 -20.28
C SER A 35 -3.90 -23.66 -20.81
N VAL A 36 -3.45 -22.79 -19.91
CA VAL A 36 -2.62 -21.64 -20.31
C VAL A 36 -1.31 -22.06 -20.96
N PHE A 37 -0.76 -23.21 -20.57
CA PHE A 37 0.44 -23.77 -21.18
C PHE A 37 0.19 -24.18 -22.64
N GLU A 38 -0.97 -24.78 -22.95
CA GLU A 38 -1.35 -25.12 -24.32
C GLU A 38 -1.53 -23.87 -25.18
N LEU A 39 -2.16 -22.81 -24.65
CA LEU A 39 -2.32 -21.52 -25.35
C LEU A 39 -0.96 -20.87 -25.65
N ILE A 40 -0.05 -20.86 -24.68
CA ILE A 40 1.31 -20.31 -24.84
C ILE A 40 2.11 -21.14 -25.86
N ALA A 41 2.04 -22.46 -25.79
CA ALA A 41 2.72 -23.36 -26.73
C ALA A 41 2.20 -23.17 -28.16
N ASN A 42 0.88 -23.05 -28.34
CA ASN A 42 0.27 -22.80 -29.64
C ASN A 42 0.69 -21.45 -30.23
N ARG A 43 0.75 -20.39 -29.41
CA ARG A 43 1.22 -19.06 -29.81
C ARG A 43 2.72 -19.06 -30.15
N THR A 44 3.53 -19.77 -29.39
CA THR A 44 4.96 -19.93 -29.65
C THR A 44 5.18 -20.64 -30.97
N GLN A 45 4.42 -21.71 -31.24
CA GLN A 45 4.49 -22.43 -32.52
C GLN A 45 4.10 -21.55 -33.69
N PHE A 46 3.05 -20.72 -33.55
CA PHE A 46 2.67 -19.74 -34.55
C PHE A 46 3.83 -18.78 -34.88
N CYS A 47 4.51 -18.24 -33.86
CA CYS A 47 5.65 -17.37 -34.07
C CYS A 47 6.85 -18.09 -34.69
N ASP A 48 7.14 -19.32 -34.26
CA ASP A 48 8.21 -20.14 -34.81
C ASP A 48 8.02 -20.41 -36.31
N ASP A 49 6.82 -20.81 -36.70
CA ASP A 49 6.52 -21.13 -38.10
C ASP A 49 6.54 -19.86 -39.00
N LEU A 50 6.05 -18.74 -38.47
CA LEU A 50 6.14 -17.45 -39.15
C LEU A 50 7.60 -17.04 -39.38
N LEU A 51 8.43 -17.07 -38.34
CA LEU A 51 9.83 -16.65 -38.43
C LEU A 51 10.64 -17.57 -39.36
N LYS A 52 10.41 -18.86 -39.33
CA LYS A 52 11.04 -19.84 -40.24
C LYS A 52 10.66 -19.57 -41.70
N GLN A 53 9.40 -19.27 -41.98
CA GLN A 53 8.94 -18.98 -43.33
C GLN A 53 9.49 -17.61 -43.83
N LEU A 54 9.55 -16.59 -42.99
CA LEU A 54 10.16 -15.31 -43.28
C LEU A 54 11.67 -15.46 -43.53
N TRP A 55 12.37 -16.31 -42.76
CA TRP A 55 13.77 -16.60 -42.94
C TRP A 55 14.08 -17.13 -44.34
N GLN A 56 13.22 -18.02 -44.86
CA GLN A 56 13.31 -18.54 -46.24
C GLN A 56 12.95 -17.47 -47.26
N GLN A 57 11.87 -16.67 -47.03
CA GLN A 57 11.41 -15.65 -47.95
C GLN A 57 12.46 -14.55 -48.21
N PHE A 58 13.22 -14.19 -47.20
CA PHE A 58 14.32 -13.24 -47.31
C PHE A 58 15.67 -13.88 -47.65
N GLU A 59 15.68 -15.17 -48.02
CA GLU A 59 16.87 -15.93 -48.39
C GLU A 59 18.02 -15.88 -47.37
N LEU A 60 17.69 -15.75 -46.08
CA LEU A 60 18.69 -15.68 -44.98
C LEU A 60 19.34 -17.03 -44.72
N ASP A 61 18.76 -18.13 -45.14
CA ASP A 61 19.31 -19.50 -45.12
C ASP A 61 20.60 -19.63 -45.95
N LYS A 62 20.81 -18.75 -46.95
CA LYS A 62 21.99 -18.75 -47.82
C LYS A 62 23.13 -17.87 -47.24
N SER A 63 22.94 -17.18 -46.16
CA SER A 63 23.83 -16.13 -45.65
C SER A 63 24.74 -16.59 -44.50
N HIS A 64 24.88 -17.88 -44.21
CA HIS A 64 25.65 -18.45 -43.12
C HIS A 64 25.32 -17.79 -41.74
N LEU A 65 24.04 -17.50 -41.54
CA LEU A 65 23.49 -16.93 -40.33
C LEU A 65 22.66 -17.95 -39.59
N THR A 66 22.46 -17.71 -38.31
CA THR A 66 21.54 -18.53 -37.49
C THR A 66 20.54 -17.61 -36.79
N LEU A 67 19.27 -17.94 -36.89
CA LEU A 67 18.19 -17.32 -36.13
C LEU A 67 17.97 -18.07 -34.82
N ILE A 68 18.05 -17.36 -33.73
CA ILE A 68 17.96 -17.88 -32.37
C ILE A 68 16.90 -17.08 -31.60
N ALA A 69 15.97 -17.76 -30.94
CA ALA A 69 15.09 -17.16 -29.94
C ALA A 69 15.84 -17.01 -28.62
N VAL A 70 15.71 -15.88 -27.97
CA VAL A 70 16.32 -15.60 -26.66
C VAL A 70 15.30 -15.04 -25.67
N GLY A 71 15.66 -14.90 -24.41
CA GLY A 71 14.77 -14.37 -23.38
C GLY A 71 13.47 -15.15 -23.23
N GLY A 72 12.34 -14.45 -23.11
CA GLY A 72 11.00 -15.07 -22.99
C GLY A 72 10.64 -15.95 -24.19
N TYR A 73 11.06 -15.58 -25.37
CA TYR A 73 10.85 -16.35 -26.58
C TYR A 73 11.75 -17.61 -26.60
N GLY A 74 12.97 -17.51 -26.08
CA GLY A 74 13.85 -18.66 -25.90
C GLY A 74 13.23 -19.70 -24.95
N ARG A 75 12.62 -19.29 -23.85
CA ARG A 75 11.90 -20.15 -22.89
C ARG A 75 10.54 -20.66 -23.38
N GLN A 76 10.12 -20.26 -24.60
CA GLN A 76 8.80 -20.58 -25.16
C GLN A 76 7.62 -19.98 -24.36
N GLU A 77 7.84 -18.83 -23.74
CA GLU A 77 6.86 -18.11 -22.90
C GLU A 77 6.29 -16.87 -23.64
N ILE A 78 5.66 -17.07 -24.81
CA ILE A 78 5.06 -15.97 -25.58
C ILE A 78 3.61 -15.75 -25.19
N PHE A 79 3.36 -14.61 -24.52
CA PHE A 79 2.02 -14.11 -24.20
C PHE A 79 1.48 -13.18 -25.30
N PRO A 80 0.17 -12.86 -25.31
CA PRO A 80 -0.44 -12.09 -26.42
C PRO A 80 0.19 -10.73 -26.73
N LEU A 81 0.86 -10.10 -25.77
CA LEU A 81 1.59 -8.82 -25.94
C LEU A 81 3.09 -8.95 -25.67
N SER A 82 3.64 -10.16 -25.64
CA SER A 82 5.09 -10.34 -25.52
C SER A 82 5.81 -9.86 -26.77
N ASP A 83 7.00 -9.30 -26.57
CA ASP A 83 8.00 -9.06 -27.58
C ASP A 83 8.60 -10.37 -28.13
N LEU A 84 9.14 -10.31 -29.33
CA LEU A 84 9.90 -11.38 -29.95
C LEU A 84 11.39 -11.04 -29.83
N ASP A 85 12.07 -11.64 -28.87
CA ASP A 85 13.50 -11.44 -28.68
C ASP A 85 14.27 -12.45 -29.54
N VAL A 86 15.04 -11.94 -30.53
CA VAL A 86 15.81 -12.75 -31.46
C VAL A 86 17.27 -12.32 -31.53
N LEU A 87 18.15 -13.31 -31.62
CA LEU A 87 19.57 -13.14 -31.93
C LEU A 87 19.84 -13.70 -33.34
N LEU A 88 20.39 -12.87 -34.21
CA LEU A 88 20.93 -13.28 -35.50
C LEU A 88 22.45 -13.45 -35.32
N LEU A 89 22.87 -14.72 -35.28
CA LEU A 89 24.25 -15.10 -35.02
C LEU A 89 25.01 -15.29 -36.30
N SER A 90 26.18 -14.68 -36.43
CA SER A 90 27.11 -14.84 -37.58
C SER A 90 28.46 -15.41 -37.10
N LYS A 91 29.23 -15.92 -38.04
CA LYS A 91 30.56 -16.46 -37.80
C LYS A 91 31.64 -15.38 -37.77
N GLU A 92 31.61 -14.46 -38.68
CA GLU A 92 32.60 -13.40 -38.93
C GLU A 92 31.90 -12.08 -39.31
N GLU A 93 32.67 -11.06 -39.75
CA GLU A 93 32.13 -9.82 -40.35
C GLU A 93 31.16 -10.14 -41.49
N ARG A 94 30.07 -9.39 -41.54
CA ARG A 94 28.93 -9.63 -42.41
C ARG A 94 29.12 -8.96 -43.75
N GLU A 95 28.69 -9.62 -44.80
CA GLU A 95 28.57 -9.02 -46.12
C GLU A 95 27.43 -7.97 -46.12
N SER A 96 27.60 -6.88 -46.89
CA SER A 96 26.60 -5.80 -46.96
C SER A 96 25.22 -6.29 -47.44
N GLU A 97 25.16 -7.31 -48.29
CA GLU A 97 23.92 -7.92 -48.75
C GLU A 97 23.17 -8.64 -47.60
N ALA A 98 23.87 -9.31 -46.69
CA ALA A 98 23.26 -9.96 -45.55
C ALA A 98 22.66 -8.93 -44.54
N GLU A 99 23.34 -7.81 -44.35
CA GLU A 99 22.83 -6.72 -43.50
C GLU A 99 21.54 -6.10 -44.04
N GLU A 100 21.44 -5.90 -45.37
CA GLU A 100 20.24 -5.39 -46.01
C GLU A 100 19.05 -6.37 -45.84
N LYS A 101 19.28 -7.66 -46.03
CA LYS A 101 18.26 -8.71 -45.85
C LYS A 101 17.80 -8.80 -44.38
N ILE A 102 18.70 -8.68 -43.40
CA ILE A 102 18.38 -8.63 -41.99
C ILE A 102 17.48 -7.41 -41.69
N ALA A 103 17.83 -6.23 -42.22
CA ALA A 103 17.03 -5.04 -42.03
C ALA A 103 15.63 -5.19 -42.62
N GLN A 104 15.49 -5.77 -43.78
CA GLN A 104 14.18 -6.06 -44.42
C GLN A 104 13.37 -7.08 -43.59
N PHE A 105 14.00 -8.11 -43.07
CA PHE A 105 13.36 -9.12 -42.18
C PHE A 105 12.81 -8.48 -40.92
N VAL A 106 13.60 -7.67 -40.20
CA VAL A 106 13.19 -6.98 -39.01
C VAL A 106 12.08 -5.95 -39.30
N GLN A 107 12.23 -5.16 -40.38
CA GLN A 107 11.22 -4.20 -40.81
C GLN A 107 9.88 -4.89 -41.11
N PHE A 108 9.90 -6.05 -41.75
CA PHE A 108 8.70 -6.82 -42.04
C PHE A 108 7.97 -7.23 -40.75
N LEU A 109 8.70 -7.66 -39.70
CA LEU A 109 8.11 -8.03 -38.41
C LEU A 109 7.47 -6.80 -37.73
N TRP A 110 8.12 -5.63 -37.78
CA TRP A 110 7.51 -4.37 -37.30
C TRP A 110 6.27 -4.01 -38.10
N ASP A 111 6.31 -4.15 -39.40
CA ASP A 111 5.16 -3.92 -40.28
C ASP A 111 4.00 -4.90 -40.01
N CYS A 112 4.29 -6.09 -39.49
CA CYS A 112 3.29 -7.03 -38.98
C CYS A 112 2.77 -6.64 -37.59
N GLY A 113 3.36 -5.59 -36.95
CA GLY A 113 2.97 -5.08 -35.64
C GLY A 113 3.48 -5.90 -34.49
N PHE A 114 4.57 -6.65 -34.63
CA PHE A 114 5.28 -7.24 -33.50
C PHE A 114 6.22 -6.22 -32.86
N ASP A 115 6.30 -6.25 -31.55
CA ASP A 115 7.44 -5.66 -30.85
C ASP A 115 8.60 -6.66 -30.94
N VAL A 116 9.73 -6.24 -31.51
CA VAL A 116 10.89 -7.11 -31.77
C VAL A 116 12.12 -6.56 -31.07
N GLY A 117 12.60 -7.28 -30.10
CA GLY A 117 13.95 -7.14 -29.59
C GLY A 117 14.90 -7.94 -30.48
N HIS A 118 15.88 -7.29 -31.11
CA HIS A 118 16.82 -8.01 -31.93
C HIS A 118 18.26 -7.59 -31.66
N SER A 119 19.14 -8.54 -31.79
CA SER A 119 20.58 -8.30 -31.79
C SER A 119 21.24 -9.11 -32.92
N VAL A 120 22.27 -8.54 -33.50
CA VAL A 120 23.04 -9.18 -34.54
C VAL A 120 24.50 -9.24 -34.09
N ARG A 121 25.02 -10.41 -33.82
CA ARG A 121 26.33 -10.62 -33.17
C ARG A 121 27.12 -11.75 -33.84
N SER A 122 28.44 -11.63 -33.78
CA SER A 122 29.33 -12.76 -34.02
C SER A 122 29.47 -13.62 -32.77
N LEU A 123 30.05 -14.83 -32.91
CA LEU A 123 30.39 -15.70 -31.78
C LEU A 123 31.33 -15.00 -30.78
N GLU A 124 32.31 -14.22 -31.30
CA GLU A 124 33.26 -13.48 -30.50
C GLU A 124 32.57 -12.37 -29.69
N GLU A 125 31.66 -11.62 -30.33
CA GLU A 125 30.86 -10.59 -29.65
C GLU A 125 29.95 -11.20 -28.58
N CYS A 126 29.32 -12.34 -28.84
CA CYS A 126 28.51 -13.04 -27.84
C CYS A 126 29.35 -13.46 -26.62
N GLU A 127 30.54 -13.98 -26.83
CA GLU A 127 31.45 -14.37 -25.72
C GLU A 127 31.91 -13.13 -24.94
N LYS A 128 32.35 -12.08 -25.62
CA LYS A 128 32.90 -10.85 -25.03
C LYS A 128 31.83 -10.09 -24.23
N GLU A 129 30.70 -9.75 -24.88
CA GLU A 129 29.62 -8.99 -24.25
C GLU A 129 28.90 -9.79 -23.17
N GLY A 130 28.67 -11.09 -23.40
CA GLY A 130 28.10 -11.98 -22.41
C GLY A 130 28.92 -12.09 -21.13
N LYS A 131 30.26 -12.07 -21.23
CA LYS A 131 31.13 -12.04 -20.04
C LYS A 131 31.08 -10.73 -19.25
N GLN A 132 30.69 -9.62 -19.88
CA GLN A 132 30.66 -8.29 -19.27
C GLN A 132 29.29 -7.91 -18.69
N ASP A 133 28.21 -8.43 -19.27
CA ASP A 133 26.84 -8.07 -18.90
C ASP A 133 26.03 -9.33 -18.57
N ILE A 134 25.57 -9.40 -17.31
CA ILE A 134 24.76 -10.51 -16.80
C ILE A 134 23.40 -10.67 -17.53
N THR A 135 22.86 -9.58 -18.06
CA THR A 135 21.57 -9.61 -18.81
C THR A 135 21.78 -10.24 -20.17
N ILE A 136 22.89 -9.87 -20.85
CA ILE A 136 23.28 -10.51 -22.12
C ILE A 136 23.61 -11.99 -21.90
N ALA A 137 24.39 -12.31 -20.87
CA ALA A 137 24.67 -13.70 -20.51
C ALA A 137 23.42 -14.52 -20.29
N THR A 138 22.45 -13.96 -19.56
CA THR A 138 21.18 -14.62 -19.26
C THR A 138 20.38 -14.88 -20.54
N ASN A 139 20.27 -13.89 -21.44
CA ASN A 139 19.59 -14.04 -22.73
C ASN A 139 20.25 -15.11 -23.62
N LEU A 140 21.59 -15.16 -23.63
CA LEU A 140 22.32 -16.19 -24.38
C LEU A 140 22.12 -17.59 -23.77
N LEU A 141 22.07 -17.72 -22.46
CA LEU A 141 21.78 -19.00 -21.78
C LEU A 141 20.39 -19.53 -22.12
N GLU A 142 19.41 -18.64 -22.31
CA GLU A 142 18.03 -18.99 -22.69
C GLU A 142 17.86 -19.22 -24.21
N SER A 143 18.96 -19.31 -24.94
CA SER A 143 18.91 -19.42 -26.41
C SER A 143 18.29 -20.74 -26.91
N ARG A 144 17.43 -20.62 -27.93
CA ARG A 144 16.78 -21.75 -28.63
C ARG A 144 16.92 -21.58 -30.14
N TYR A 145 17.41 -22.63 -30.80
CA TYR A 145 17.55 -22.64 -32.26
C TYR A 145 16.20 -22.53 -32.97
N LEU A 146 16.11 -21.70 -33.99
CA LEU A 146 14.94 -21.56 -34.86
C LEU A 146 15.23 -21.97 -36.31
N SER A 147 16.26 -21.38 -36.93
CA SER A 147 16.58 -21.64 -38.36
C SER A 147 18.03 -21.25 -38.68
N GLY A 148 18.54 -21.67 -39.81
CA GLY A 148 19.86 -21.31 -40.31
C GLY A 148 20.95 -22.33 -40.02
N ASP A 149 22.19 -21.89 -39.85
CA ASP A 149 23.36 -22.77 -39.62
C ASP A 149 23.39 -23.31 -38.20
N VAL A 150 22.99 -24.54 -38.02
CA VAL A 150 22.99 -25.21 -36.69
C VAL A 150 24.38 -25.34 -36.08
N SER A 151 25.44 -25.32 -36.91
CA SER A 151 26.82 -25.42 -36.39
C SER A 151 27.24 -24.18 -35.60
N LEU A 152 26.74 -23.01 -35.95
CA LEU A 152 26.92 -21.77 -35.19
C LEU A 152 26.20 -21.84 -33.84
N PHE A 153 24.97 -22.35 -33.81
CA PHE A 153 24.24 -22.53 -32.57
C PHE A 153 24.95 -23.48 -31.60
N ASN A 154 25.47 -24.59 -32.14
CA ASN A 154 26.26 -25.55 -31.36
C ASN A 154 27.56 -24.91 -30.84
N ALA A 155 28.27 -24.12 -31.67
CA ALA A 155 29.45 -23.38 -31.26
C ALA A 155 29.16 -22.34 -30.14
N LEU A 156 28.03 -21.64 -30.22
CA LEU A 156 27.55 -20.79 -29.10
C LEU A 156 27.35 -21.61 -27.83
N GLY A 157 26.68 -22.77 -27.92
CA GLY A 157 26.48 -23.64 -26.78
C GLY A 157 27.78 -24.07 -26.13
N GLU A 158 28.84 -24.36 -26.91
CA GLU A 158 30.16 -24.69 -26.35
C GLU A 158 30.84 -23.51 -25.66
N ILE A 159 30.63 -22.26 -26.15
CA ILE A 159 31.10 -21.05 -25.48
C ILE A 159 30.41 -20.88 -24.12
N LEU A 160 29.07 -21.04 -24.10
CA LEU A 160 28.27 -20.84 -22.89
C LEU A 160 28.59 -21.87 -21.78
N LYS A 161 29.05 -23.07 -22.16
CA LYS A 161 29.47 -24.13 -21.21
C LYS A 161 30.83 -23.85 -20.58
N LYS A 162 31.66 -23.00 -21.16
CA LYS A 162 32.99 -22.69 -20.59
C LYS A 162 32.89 -22.20 -19.16
N PRO A 163 33.75 -22.70 -18.24
CA PRO A 163 33.75 -22.24 -16.84
C PRO A 163 34.05 -20.75 -16.68
N ASP A 164 34.80 -20.14 -17.61
CA ASP A 164 35.20 -18.74 -17.61
C ASP A 164 34.17 -17.81 -18.32
N PHE A 165 33.13 -18.37 -18.95
CA PHE A 165 32.03 -17.54 -19.48
C PHE A 165 31.30 -16.83 -18.34
N TRP A 166 30.87 -17.59 -17.34
CA TRP A 166 30.42 -17.14 -16.01
C TRP A 166 30.62 -18.29 -15.04
N ALA A 167 31.51 -18.14 -14.08
CA ALA A 167 31.61 -19.10 -13.01
C ALA A 167 30.30 -19.13 -12.20
N VAL A 168 29.93 -20.32 -11.69
CA VAL A 168 28.63 -20.56 -11.03
C VAL A 168 28.39 -19.58 -9.87
N LYS A 169 29.38 -19.37 -8.99
CA LYS A 169 29.25 -18.47 -7.84
C LYS A 169 29.09 -17.00 -8.25
N PRO A 170 29.96 -16.38 -9.08
CA PRO A 170 29.75 -15.00 -9.55
C PRO A 170 28.40 -14.79 -10.27
N PHE A 171 27.94 -15.77 -11.04
CA PHE A 171 26.64 -15.72 -11.69
C PHE A 171 25.51 -15.68 -10.66
N PHE A 172 25.55 -16.56 -9.67
CA PHE A 172 24.60 -16.60 -8.58
C PHE A 172 24.58 -15.28 -7.81
N ASP A 173 25.74 -14.78 -7.37
CA ASP A 173 25.86 -13.54 -6.61
C ASP A 173 25.29 -12.35 -7.40
N ALA A 174 25.57 -12.24 -8.70
CA ALA A 174 25.05 -11.19 -9.56
C ALA A 174 23.51 -11.27 -9.73
N LYS A 175 22.96 -12.48 -9.85
CA LYS A 175 21.51 -12.69 -9.99
C LYS A 175 20.74 -12.43 -8.70
N VAL A 176 21.31 -12.79 -7.56
CA VAL A 176 20.73 -12.46 -6.24
C VAL A 176 20.79 -10.96 -5.99
N GLN A 177 21.89 -10.30 -6.37
CA GLN A 177 22.00 -8.83 -6.27
C GLN A 177 20.93 -8.14 -7.13
N GLU A 178 20.70 -8.59 -8.38
CA GLU A 178 19.62 -8.10 -9.25
C GLU A 178 18.22 -8.26 -8.59
N GLN A 179 17.99 -9.39 -7.87
CA GLN A 179 16.76 -9.61 -7.12
C GLN A 179 16.59 -8.60 -5.98
N ILE A 180 17.63 -8.37 -5.18
CA ILE A 180 17.61 -7.42 -4.07
C ILE A 180 17.28 -6.00 -4.58
N GLU A 181 17.97 -5.54 -5.63
CA GLU A 181 17.73 -4.22 -6.23
C GLU A 181 16.31 -4.10 -6.80
N ARG A 182 15.79 -5.17 -7.38
CA ARG A 182 14.41 -5.23 -7.85
C ARG A 182 13.43 -5.14 -6.70
N TYR A 183 13.62 -5.88 -5.61
CA TYR A 183 12.76 -5.84 -4.43
C TYR A 183 12.69 -4.44 -3.82
N HIS A 184 13.82 -3.75 -3.71
CA HIS A 184 13.85 -2.35 -3.25
C HIS A 184 12.95 -1.43 -4.09
N ARG A 185 12.93 -1.59 -5.41
CA ARG A 185 12.06 -0.79 -6.30
C ARG A 185 10.57 -1.05 -6.09
N TYR A 186 10.21 -2.19 -5.53
CA TYR A 186 8.84 -2.60 -5.20
C TYR A 186 8.56 -2.57 -3.69
N HIS A 187 9.28 -1.70 -2.95
CA HIS A 187 9.08 -1.48 -1.50
C HIS A 187 9.23 -2.75 -0.65
N ASN A 188 9.99 -3.73 -1.12
CA ASN A 188 10.22 -5.03 -0.46
C ASN A 188 8.94 -5.79 -0.08
N THR A 189 7.84 -5.55 -0.78
CA THR A 189 6.57 -6.22 -0.50
C THR A 189 5.92 -6.84 -1.72
N SER A 190 5.34 -8.01 -1.54
CA SER A 190 4.46 -8.68 -2.51
C SER A 190 3.02 -8.14 -2.50
N TYR A 191 2.66 -7.35 -1.49
CA TYR A 191 1.27 -7.08 -1.11
C TYR A 191 0.77 -5.69 -1.50
N ASN A 192 1.38 -5.05 -2.49
CA ASN A 192 0.84 -3.84 -3.10
C ASN A 192 -0.44 -4.18 -3.87
N LEU A 193 -1.51 -3.40 -3.68
CA LEU A 193 -2.82 -3.69 -4.30
C LEU A 193 -2.86 -3.51 -5.83
N GLU A 194 -1.88 -2.83 -6.42
CA GLU A 194 -1.68 -2.74 -7.87
C GLU A 194 -0.33 -3.38 -8.28
N PRO A 195 -0.16 -4.70 -8.12
CA PRO A 195 1.13 -5.37 -8.28
C PRO A 195 1.53 -5.51 -9.75
N ASP A 196 2.85 -5.67 -9.99
CA ASP A 196 3.39 -6.11 -11.27
C ASP A 196 3.57 -7.64 -11.26
N LEU A 197 2.90 -8.32 -12.18
CA LEU A 197 2.93 -9.80 -12.33
C LEU A 197 4.33 -10.38 -12.51
N LYS A 198 5.25 -9.62 -13.10
CA LYS A 198 6.58 -10.07 -13.46
C LYS A 198 7.63 -9.67 -12.42
N TYR A 199 7.58 -8.42 -11.96
CA TYR A 199 8.67 -7.81 -11.20
C TYR A 199 8.43 -7.69 -9.70
N SER A 200 7.19 -7.71 -9.22
CA SER A 200 6.91 -7.72 -7.77
C SER A 200 7.55 -8.93 -7.10
N PRO A 201 7.94 -8.83 -5.80
CA PRO A 201 8.39 -9.99 -5.04
C PRO A 201 7.39 -11.16 -5.13
N GLY A 202 7.87 -12.36 -5.37
CA GLY A 202 7.03 -13.54 -5.64
C GLY A 202 6.43 -13.61 -7.04
N GLY A 203 6.71 -12.61 -7.92
CA GLY A 203 6.27 -12.62 -9.32
C GLY A 203 7.10 -13.55 -10.21
N LEU A 204 6.79 -13.54 -11.51
CA LEU A 204 7.40 -14.45 -12.48
C LEU A 204 8.94 -14.33 -12.56
N ARG A 205 9.49 -13.17 -12.20
CA ARG A 205 10.95 -12.98 -12.21
C ARG A 205 11.66 -13.78 -11.12
N ASP A 206 10.97 -14.17 -10.05
CA ASP A 206 11.53 -15.05 -9.03
C ASP A 206 11.60 -16.49 -9.51
N LEU A 207 10.60 -16.96 -10.26
CA LEU A 207 10.67 -18.26 -10.96
C LEU A 207 11.80 -18.28 -11.97
N HIS A 208 11.94 -17.21 -12.77
CA HIS A 208 13.04 -17.11 -13.74
C HIS A 208 14.41 -17.13 -13.06
N LEU A 209 14.54 -16.54 -11.86
CA LEU A 209 15.78 -16.59 -11.09
C LEU A 209 16.17 -18.05 -10.78
N LEU A 210 15.22 -18.87 -10.33
CA LEU A 210 15.46 -20.29 -10.08
C LEU A 210 15.88 -21.04 -11.37
N TYR A 211 15.20 -20.75 -12.49
CA TYR A 211 15.56 -21.33 -13.79
C TYR A 211 16.98 -20.94 -14.22
N TRP A 212 17.38 -19.69 -14.08
CA TRP A 212 18.72 -19.25 -14.47
C TRP A 212 19.82 -19.85 -13.63
N ILE A 213 19.60 -19.98 -12.31
CA ILE A 213 20.55 -20.62 -11.40
C ILE A 213 20.69 -22.10 -11.78
N ALA A 214 19.57 -22.81 -11.97
CA ALA A 214 19.57 -24.22 -12.36
C ALA A 214 20.23 -24.41 -13.73
N LEU A 215 19.86 -23.60 -14.73
CA LEU A 215 20.41 -23.65 -16.08
C LEU A 215 21.94 -23.48 -16.08
N ARG A 216 22.44 -22.52 -15.28
CA ARG A 216 23.90 -22.30 -15.19
C ARG A 216 24.62 -23.43 -14.47
N HIS A 217 23.99 -24.12 -13.53
CA HIS A 217 24.60 -25.18 -12.74
C HIS A 217 24.45 -26.56 -13.39
N THR A 218 23.24 -26.94 -13.80
CA THR A 218 22.88 -28.29 -14.27
C THR A 218 22.60 -28.37 -15.77
N GLY A 219 22.35 -27.22 -16.42
CA GLY A 219 21.87 -27.15 -17.81
C GLY A 219 20.36 -27.29 -17.95
N GLU A 220 19.60 -27.39 -16.83
CA GLU A 220 18.15 -27.58 -16.83
C GLU A 220 17.39 -26.24 -16.73
N MET A 221 16.37 -26.06 -17.57
CA MET A 221 15.62 -24.81 -17.70
C MET A 221 14.13 -24.95 -17.34
N THR A 222 13.67 -26.13 -16.99
CA THR A 222 12.28 -26.43 -16.64
C THR A 222 12.15 -26.87 -15.20
N LEU A 223 10.97 -26.68 -14.59
CA LEU A 223 10.71 -27.19 -13.23
C LEU A 223 10.89 -28.72 -13.16
N ASP A 224 10.47 -29.46 -14.19
CA ASP A 224 10.62 -30.88 -14.26
C ASP A 224 12.11 -31.28 -14.27
N GLY A 225 12.93 -30.65 -15.10
CA GLY A 225 14.37 -30.85 -15.14
C GLY A 225 15.06 -30.51 -13.83
N ILE A 226 14.62 -29.42 -13.16
CA ILE A 226 15.11 -29.05 -11.84
C ILE A 226 14.74 -30.12 -10.78
N LEU A 227 13.54 -30.68 -10.86
CA LEU A 227 13.13 -31.80 -10.01
C LEU A 227 13.98 -33.05 -10.26
N GLU A 228 14.20 -33.42 -11.51
CA GLU A 228 15.02 -34.57 -11.89
C GLU A 228 16.48 -34.40 -11.45
N SER A 229 17.00 -33.18 -11.40
CA SER A 229 18.34 -32.90 -10.86
C SER A 229 18.44 -33.07 -9.34
N GLY A 230 17.32 -33.23 -8.64
CA GLY A 230 17.25 -33.39 -7.19
C GLY A 230 17.39 -32.08 -6.40
N PHE A 231 17.35 -30.95 -7.08
CA PHE A 231 17.48 -29.63 -6.45
C PHE A 231 16.23 -29.22 -5.64
N ILE A 232 15.04 -29.62 -6.12
CA ILE A 232 13.75 -29.34 -5.44
C ILE A 232 13.06 -30.66 -5.07
N TYR A 233 12.23 -30.62 -4.02
CA TYR A 233 11.40 -31.75 -3.60
C TYR A 233 10.12 -31.83 -4.44
N PRO A 234 9.47 -32.99 -4.57
CA PRO A 234 8.21 -33.13 -5.29
C PRO A 234 7.09 -32.18 -4.81
N SER A 235 6.99 -31.95 -3.50
CA SER A 235 6.02 -31.01 -2.94
C SER A 235 6.32 -29.55 -3.31
N GLU A 236 7.60 -29.15 -3.32
CA GLU A 236 8.05 -27.82 -3.76
C GLU A 236 7.77 -27.61 -5.25
N HIS A 237 8.05 -28.63 -6.08
CA HIS A 237 7.76 -28.65 -7.51
C HIS A 237 6.27 -28.43 -7.78
N GLN A 238 5.40 -29.21 -7.11
CA GLN A 238 3.96 -29.12 -7.27
C GLN A 238 3.45 -27.71 -6.91
N GLN A 239 3.90 -27.16 -5.79
CA GLN A 239 3.51 -25.80 -5.37
C GLN A 239 4.00 -24.72 -6.36
N LEU A 240 5.23 -24.82 -6.86
CA LEU A 240 5.75 -23.87 -7.86
C LEU A 240 4.95 -23.95 -9.17
N LEU A 241 4.66 -25.16 -9.66
CA LEU A 241 3.92 -25.38 -10.91
C LEU A 241 2.49 -24.84 -10.84
N GLU A 242 1.74 -25.14 -9.78
CA GLU A 242 0.37 -24.65 -9.58
C GLU A 242 0.29 -23.14 -9.52
N ASN A 243 1.25 -22.49 -8.86
CA ASN A 243 1.26 -21.03 -8.72
C ASN A 243 1.81 -20.36 -9.98
N GLN A 244 2.75 -20.97 -10.71
CA GLN A 244 3.15 -20.51 -12.05
C GLN A 244 1.98 -20.56 -13.02
N GLU A 245 1.25 -21.66 -13.07
CA GLU A 245 0.08 -21.81 -13.94
C GLU A 245 -0.94 -20.71 -13.67
N PHE A 246 -1.23 -20.43 -12.40
CA PHE A 246 -2.16 -19.36 -12.03
C PHE A 246 -1.65 -17.98 -12.46
N LEU A 247 -0.39 -17.63 -12.20
CA LEU A 247 0.17 -16.36 -12.65
C LEU A 247 0.21 -16.24 -14.17
N PHE A 248 0.44 -17.33 -14.89
CA PHE A 248 0.38 -17.37 -16.34
C PHE A 248 -1.04 -17.11 -16.86
N LYS A 249 -2.06 -17.71 -16.23
CA LYS A 249 -3.49 -17.43 -16.53
C LYS A 249 -3.83 -15.95 -16.33
N VAL A 250 -3.44 -15.37 -15.20
CA VAL A 250 -3.65 -13.95 -14.90
C VAL A 250 -2.96 -13.06 -15.95
N ARG A 251 -1.69 -13.34 -16.28
CA ARG A 251 -0.93 -12.57 -17.27
C ARG A 251 -1.51 -12.71 -18.68
N PHE A 252 -1.92 -13.91 -19.06
CA PHE A 252 -2.52 -14.16 -20.36
C PHE A 252 -3.84 -13.40 -20.51
N ALA A 253 -4.72 -13.48 -19.51
CA ALA A 253 -5.97 -12.72 -19.45
C ALA A 253 -5.71 -11.21 -19.53
N LEU A 254 -4.76 -10.70 -18.74
CA LEU A 254 -4.37 -9.30 -18.75
C LEU A 254 -3.93 -8.85 -20.16
N HIS A 255 -3.09 -9.63 -20.83
CA HIS A 255 -2.62 -9.31 -22.18
C HIS A 255 -3.73 -9.40 -23.27
N LEU A 256 -4.75 -10.23 -23.05
CA LEU A 256 -5.91 -10.28 -23.95
C LEU A 256 -6.78 -9.01 -23.89
N ILE A 257 -6.90 -8.39 -22.71
CA ILE A 257 -7.71 -7.19 -22.51
C ILE A 257 -6.96 -5.89 -22.84
N LEU A 258 -5.62 -5.92 -22.78
CA LEU A 258 -4.80 -4.74 -23.05
C LEU A 258 -4.51 -4.53 -24.55
N LYS A 259 -4.26 -3.25 -24.91
CA LYS A 259 -3.81 -2.87 -26.26
C LYS A 259 -2.29 -2.69 -26.37
N ARG A 260 -1.60 -2.50 -25.24
CA ARG A 260 -0.15 -2.31 -25.14
C ARG A 260 0.40 -3.16 -24.02
N TYR A 261 1.65 -3.57 -24.13
CA TYR A 261 2.34 -4.33 -23.13
C TYR A 261 2.37 -3.60 -21.77
N ASP A 262 1.85 -4.25 -20.75
CA ASP A 262 1.95 -3.87 -19.34
C ASP A 262 1.66 -5.12 -18.50
N ASN A 263 2.41 -5.30 -17.40
CA ASN A 263 2.21 -6.39 -16.47
C ASN A 263 1.62 -5.92 -15.13
N ARG A 264 1.28 -4.64 -14.99
CA ARG A 264 0.67 -4.13 -13.76
C ARG A 264 -0.81 -4.45 -13.71
N LEU A 265 -1.23 -5.05 -12.62
CA LEU A 265 -2.61 -5.42 -12.36
C LEU A 265 -3.32 -4.26 -11.63
N LEU A 266 -3.57 -3.14 -12.39
CA LEU A 266 -4.23 -1.94 -11.89
C LEU A 266 -5.71 -2.24 -11.56
N PHE A 267 -6.33 -1.47 -10.69
CA PHE A 267 -7.73 -1.67 -10.25
C PHE A 267 -8.73 -1.85 -11.40
N ASP A 268 -8.63 -1.00 -12.45
CA ASP A 268 -9.49 -1.09 -13.63
C ASP A 268 -9.32 -2.39 -14.43
N ARG A 269 -8.15 -3.02 -14.32
CA ARG A 269 -7.82 -4.27 -14.99
C ARG A 269 -8.22 -5.49 -14.17
N GLN A 270 -8.12 -5.39 -12.83
CA GLN A 270 -8.47 -6.47 -11.90
C GLN A 270 -9.91 -6.94 -12.11
N ILE A 271 -10.84 -6.00 -12.30
CA ILE A 271 -12.26 -6.31 -12.55
C ILE A 271 -12.40 -7.21 -13.77
N LYS A 272 -11.85 -6.80 -14.91
CA LYS A 272 -11.95 -7.53 -16.19
C LYS A 272 -11.22 -8.87 -16.17
N VAL A 273 -10.06 -8.91 -15.50
CA VAL A 273 -9.29 -10.15 -15.36
C VAL A 273 -10.04 -11.14 -14.46
N SER A 274 -10.65 -10.69 -13.36
CA SER A 274 -11.42 -11.56 -12.47
C SER A 274 -12.64 -12.18 -13.16
N GLU A 275 -13.36 -11.38 -13.95
CA GLU A 275 -14.47 -11.86 -14.78
C GLU A 275 -14.01 -12.93 -15.78
N MET A 276 -12.89 -12.68 -16.48
CA MET A 276 -12.33 -13.59 -17.49
C MET A 276 -11.83 -14.90 -16.86
N LEU A 277 -11.36 -14.86 -15.62
CA LEU A 277 -10.94 -16.03 -14.85
C LEU A 277 -12.10 -16.77 -14.15
N GLY A 278 -13.35 -16.26 -14.25
CA GLY A 278 -14.52 -16.90 -13.68
C GLY A 278 -14.69 -16.70 -12.16
N PHE A 279 -14.06 -15.66 -11.57
CA PHE A 279 -14.28 -15.33 -10.17
C PHE A 279 -15.57 -14.53 -10.01
N GLU A 280 -16.57 -15.15 -9.40
CA GLU A 280 -17.90 -14.57 -9.20
C GLU A 280 -18.12 -14.06 -7.76
N GLY A 281 -18.97 -13.03 -7.61
CA GLY A 281 -19.38 -12.47 -6.33
C GLY A 281 -20.17 -11.16 -6.51
N GLU A 282 -21.00 -10.81 -5.53
CA GLU A 282 -21.70 -9.54 -5.53
C GLU A 282 -20.74 -8.37 -5.31
N GLY A 283 -20.88 -7.28 -6.05
CA GLY A 283 -20.01 -6.11 -5.98
C GLY A 283 -18.56 -6.47 -6.30
N ASN A 284 -17.65 -6.12 -5.42
CA ASN A 284 -16.19 -6.34 -5.60
C ASN A 284 -15.70 -7.72 -5.13
N ARG A 285 -16.57 -8.58 -4.60
CA ARG A 285 -16.18 -9.88 -4.02
C ARG A 285 -15.48 -10.81 -5.00
N GLY A 286 -15.85 -10.77 -6.29
CA GLY A 286 -15.16 -11.56 -7.34
C GLY A 286 -13.69 -11.14 -7.48
N VAL A 287 -13.45 -9.83 -7.55
CA VAL A 287 -12.09 -9.27 -7.63
C VAL A 287 -11.28 -9.60 -6.36
N GLU A 288 -11.87 -9.43 -5.19
CA GLU A 288 -11.21 -9.72 -3.91
C GLU A 288 -10.82 -11.21 -3.78
N LYS A 289 -11.67 -12.14 -4.22
CA LYS A 289 -11.35 -13.57 -4.27
C LYS A 289 -10.18 -13.86 -5.22
N MET A 290 -10.20 -13.29 -6.43
CA MET A 290 -9.10 -13.44 -7.39
C MET A 290 -7.79 -12.89 -6.82
N MET A 291 -7.82 -11.68 -6.27
CA MET A 291 -6.63 -11.05 -5.71
C MET A 291 -6.11 -11.78 -4.47
N LYS A 292 -6.99 -12.32 -3.62
CA LYS A 292 -6.58 -13.19 -2.51
C LYS A 292 -5.80 -14.39 -3.02
N ARG A 293 -6.31 -15.09 -4.03
CA ARG A 293 -5.59 -16.22 -4.67
C ARG A 293 -4.28 -15.77 -5.31
N PHE A 294 -4.26 -14.57 -5.88
CA PHE A 294 -3.07 -13.97 -6.48
C PHE A 294 -1.97 -13.70 -5.44
N PHE A 295 -2.29 -13.04 -4.34
CA PHE A 295 -1.33 -12.78 -3.27
C PHE A 295 -0.82 -14.06 -2.60
N GLN A 296 -1.67 -15.07 -2.45
CA GLN A 296 -1.25 -16.40 -1.98
C GLN A 296 -0.26 -17.04 -2.94
N ALA A 297 -0.43 -16.86 -4.26
CA ALA A 297 0.53 -17.35 -5.26
C ALA A 297 1.89 -16.63 -5.14
N LEU A 298 1.87 -15.30 -5.08
CA LEU A 298 3.10 -14.51 -4.90
C LEU A 298 3.86 -14.92 -3.63
N ARG A 299 3.14 -15.09 -2.53
CA ARG A 299 3.73 -15.49 -1.26
C ARG A 299 4.36 -16.89 -1.33
N THR A 300 3.67 -17.86 -1.93
CA THR A 300 4.19 -19.22 -2.07
C THR A 300 5.46 -19.24 -2.91
N ILE A 301 5.47 -18.53 -4.04
CA ILE A 301 6.66 -18.43 -4.90
C ILE A 301 7.80 -17.72 -4.17
N SER A 302 7.53 -16.59 -3.48
CA SER A 302 8.54 -15.86 -2.74
C SER A 302 9.18 -16.69 -1.64
N ARG A 303 8.36 -17.42 -0.85
CA ARG A 303 8.82 -18.32 0.20
C ARG A 303 9.69 -19.46 -0.35
N LEU A 304 9.23 -20.13 -1.38
CA LEU A 304 9.98 -21.24 -1.98
C LEU A 304 11.27 -20.74 -2.64
N THR A 305 11.23 -19.60 -3.32
CA THR A 305 12.44 -18.99 -3.90
C THR A 305 13.47 -18.67 -2.83
N ASP A 306 13.06 -18.09 -1.69
CA ASP A 306 13.97 -17.82 -0.56
C ASP A 306 14.61 -19.11 -0.02
N ILE A 307 13.82 -20.15 0.23
CA ILE A 307 14.30 -21.45 0.71
C ILE A 307 15.30 -22.07 -0.29
N LEU A 308 14.97 -22.04 -1.58
CA LEU A 308 15.77 -22.67 -2.62
C LEU A 308 17.08 -21.91 -2.90
N ILE A 309 17.05 -20.58 -2.86
CA ILE A 309 18.26 -19.74 -2.98
C ILE A 309 19.22 -20.00 -1.81
N LYS A 310 18.69 -20.04 -0.57
CA LYS A 310 19.48 -20.39 0.61
C LYS A 310 20.07 -21.79 0.49
N HIS A 311 19.23 -22.77 0.10
CA HIS A 311 19.68 -24.14 -0.12
C HIS A 311 20.81 -24.24 -1.15
N TYR A 312 20.66 -23.51 -2.27
CA TYR A 312 21.68 -23.48 -3.31
C TYR A 312 23.00 -22.89 -2.79
N LYS A 313 22.94 -21.75 -2.08
CA LYS A 313 24.10 -21.09 -1.48
C LYS A 313 24.82 -21.99 -0.48
N GLU A 314 24.07 -22.67 0.37
CA GLU A 314 24.61 -23.52 1.43
C GLU A 314 25.24 -24.82 0.90
N HIS A 315 24.63 -25.44 -0.13
CA HIS A 315 25.07 -26.73 -0.62
C HIS A 315 26.11 -26.71 -1.74
N PHE A 316 26.01 -25.72 -2.64
CA PHE A 316 26.81 -25.69 -3.86
C PHE A 316 27.86 -24.57 -3.89
N LEU A 317 27.71 -23.53 -3.06
CA LEU A 317 28.59 -22.36 -3.05
C LEU A 317 29.36 -22.18 -1.76
N SER A 318 29.15 -23.03 -0.76
CA SER A 318 29.96 -23.02 0.48
C SER A 318 31.41 -23.34 0.13
N THR A 319 32.31 -22.45 0.52
CA THR A 319 33.79 -22.70 0.40
C THR A 319 34.23 -23.62 1.52
N ASP A 320 35.29 -24.43 1.27
CA ASP A 320 35.99 -25.26 2.25
C ASP A 320 36.65 -24.42 3.34
N GLY A 321 35.86 -23.72 4.15
CA GLY A 321 36.30 -22.96 5.32
C GLY A 321 36.05 -23.73 6.63
N GLU A 322 36.65 -23.28 7.73
CA GLU A 322 36.32 -23.78 9.06
C GLU A 322 34.83 -23.57 9.35
N ILE A 323 34.11 -24.69 9.56
CA ILE A 323 32.70 -24.66 9.94
C ILE A 323 32.65 -24.33 11.44
N SER A 324 32.08 -23.15 11.75
CA SER A 324 31.82 -22.74 13.13
C SER A 324 30.48 -23.34 13.59
N ILE A 325 30.50 -24.20 14.59
CA ILE A 325 29.29 -24.77 15.21
C ILE A 325 29.19 -24.29 16.64
N TYR A 326 28.08 -23.63 16.97
CA TYR A 326 27.78 -23.17 18.31
C TYR A 326 26.43 -23.77 18.78
N PRO A 327 26.45 -24.73 19.73
CA PRO A 327 25.23 -25.33 20.24
C PRO A 327 24.45 -24.31 21.09
N LEU A 328 23.16 -24.18 20.87
CA LEU A 328 22.25 -23.32 21.63
C LEU A 328 21.60 -24.12 22.76
N ASP A 329 21.11 -25.32 22.43
CA ASP A 329 20.54 -26.30 23.37
C ASP A 329 20.69 -27.73 22.83
N GLU A 330 19.90 -28.70 23.35
CA GLU A 330 19.90 -30.08 22.88
C GLU A 330 19.29 -30.28 21.49
N ASN A 331 18.56 -29.28 20.98
CA ASN A 331 17.76 -29.35 19.75
C ASN A 331 18.24 -28.40 18.65
N PHE A 332 18.86 -27.27 19.03
CA PHE A 332 19.25 -26.21 18.11
C PHE A 332 20.74 -25.88 18.22
N GLU A 333 21.32 -25.47 17.09
CA GLU A 333 22.69 -24.99 16.99
C GLU A 333 22.81 -23.91 15.91
N LEU A 334 23.84 -23.07 16.02
CA LEU A 334 24.24 -22.15 14.94
C LEU A 334 25.39 -22.76 14.16
N VAL A 335 25.21 -22.91 12.86
CA VAL A 335 26.26 -23.32 11.92
C VAL A 335 26.54 -22.13 11.00
N ASN A 336 27.72 -21.54 11.11
CA ASN A 336 28.10 -20.33 10.35
C ASN A 336 27.02 -19.22 10.43
N GLN A 337 26.50 -18.95 11.64
CA GLN A 337 25.40 -18.02 11.92
C GLN A 337 24.02 -18.43 11.36
N SER A 338 23.87 -19.64 10.85
CA SER A 338 22.56 -20.16 10.44
C SER A 338 21.98 -21.08 11.52
N LEU A 339 20.72 -20.86 11.87
CA LEU A 339 19.97 -21.70 12.83
C LEU A 339 19.64 -23.05 12.22
N CYS A 340 20.20 -24.09 12.81
CA CYS A 340 20.05 -25.49 12.38
C CYS A 340 19.37 -26.32 13.46
N LEU A 341 18.61 -27.32 13.00
CA LEU A 341 18.13 -28.40 13.85
C LEU A 341 19.26 -29.44 14.05
N ARG A 342 19.47 -29.89 15.30
CA ARG A 342 20.33 -31.01 15.61
C ARG A 342 19.69 -32.35 15.30
N LYS A 343 18.35 -32.40 15.18
CA LYS A 343 17.54 -33.57 14.83
C LYS A 343 16.47 -33.17 13.80
N ASN A 344 16.49 -33.77 12.63
CA ASN A 344 15.59 -33.40 11.52
C ASN A 344 14.10 -33.65 11.80
N ASP A 345 13.75 -34.56 12.72
CA ASP A 345 12.36 -34.89 13.05
C ASP A 345 11.80 -34.13 14.25
N LEU A 346 12.53 -33.13 14.75
CA LEU A 346 12.17 -32.39 15.96
C LEU A 346 10.76 -31.80 15.89
N PHE A 347 10.44 -31.07 14.83
CA PHE A 347 9.15 -30.38 14.68
C PHE A 347 7.99 -31.34 14.45
N LEU A 348 8.24 -32.50 13.85
CA LEU A 348 7.23 -33.56 13.69
C LEU A 348 6.86 -34.20 15.02
N ARG A 349 7.84 -34.40 15.90
CA ARG A 349 7.61 -34.99 17.23
C ARG A 349 7.11 -33.99 18.25
N TYR A 350 7.60 -32.76 18.19
CA TYR A 350 7.35 -31.69 19.17
C TYR A 350 7.01 -30.40 18.42
N PRO A 351 5.77 -30.23 17.92
CA PRO A 351 5.38 -29.06 17.12
C PRO A 351 5.52 -27.74 17.86
N ASP A 352 5.41 -27.72 19.21
CA ASP A 352 5.65 -26.54 20.05
C ASP A 352 7.08 -25.96 19.89
N ARG A 353 8.06 -26.83 19.53
CA ARG A 353 9.46 -26.41 19.29
C ARG A 353 9.63 -25.54 18.05
N ILE A 354 8.63 -25.48 17.18
CA ILE A 354 8.60 -24.50 16.07
C ILE A 354 8.76 -23.07 16.61
N LEU A 355 8.15 -22.76 17.73
CA LEU A 355 8.25 -21.42 18.32
C LEU A 355 9.62 -21.12 18.94
N ASP A 356 10.35 -22.14 19.39
CA ASP A 356 11.71 -21.96 19.88
C ASP A 356 12.67 -21.53 18.76
N LEU A 357 12.45 -21.95 17.51
CA LEU A 357 13.21 -21.46 16.36
C LEU A 357 13.16 -19.93 16.26
N PHE A 358 11.97 -19.35 16.37
CA PHE A 358 11.76 -17.89 16.27
C PHE A 358 12.23 -17.18 17.54
N PHE A 359 12.16 -17.83 18.70
CA PHE A 359 12.78 -17.29 19.91
C PHE A 359 14.30 -17.14 19.73
N TYR A 360 15.00 -18.17 19.26
CA TYR A 360 16.44 -18.07 19.01
C TYR A 360 16.79 -17.05 17.95
N LEU A 361 15.93 -16.85 16.95
CA LEU A 361 16.11 -15.83 15.92
C LEU A 361 16.09 -14.40 16.52
N THR A 362 15.30 -14.15 17.56
CA THR A 362 15.29 -12.86 18.28
C THR A 362 16.53 -12.68 19.17
N GLN A 363 17.15 -13.77 19.65
CA GLN A 363 18.33 -13.71 20.52
C GLN A 363 19.64 -13.50 19.74
N HIS A 364 19.64 -13.79 18.42
CA HIS A 364 20.81 -13.74 17.57
C HIS A 364 20.51 -12.85 16.36
N GLU A 365 20.81 -11.56 16.46
CA GLU A 365 20.39 -10.53 15.51
C GLU A 365 20.86 -10.81 14.07
N GLN A 366 22.05 -11.39 13.90
CA GLN A 366 22.60 -11.70 12.57
C GLN A 366 22.28 -13.13 12.09
N ALA A 367 21.58 -13.92 12.91
CA ALA A 367 21.27 -15.29 12.52
C ALA A 367 20.18 -15.34 11.44
N GLU A 368 20.38 -16.23 10.48
CA GLU A 368 19.37 -16.64 9.49
C GLU A 368 18.92 -18.06 9.78
N ILE A 369 17.78 -18.48 9.23
CA ILE A 369 17.34 -19.87 9.35
C ILE A 369 17.95 -20.65 8.19
N HIS A 370 18.64 -21.76 8.48
CA HIS A 370 19.22 -22.67 7.49
C HIS A 370 18.14 -23.32 6.60
N SER A 371 18.42 -23.52 5.33
CA SER A 371 17.44 -24.06 4.37
C SER A 371 16.89 -25.43 4.77
N SER A 372 17.72 -26.30 5.33
CA SER A 372 17.26 -27.61 5.82
C SER A 372 16.27 -27.48 6.97
N THR A 373 16.48 -26.53 7.88
CA THR A 373 15.54 -26.21 8.97
C THR A 373 14.21 -25.68 8.42
N LEU A 374 14.25 -24.78 7.43
CA LEU A 374 13.04 -24.28 6.75
C LEU A 374 12.27 -25.40 6.06
N ARG A 375 12.95 -26.33 5.38
CA ARG A 375 12.31 -27.49 4.76
C ARG A 375 11.66 -28.40 5.80
N GLN A 376 12.33 -28.68 6.92
CA GLN A 376 11.74 -29.44 8.02
C GLN A 376 10.55 -28.71 8.64
N LEU A 377 10.61 -27.39 8.76
CA LEU A 377 9.48 -26.56 9.19
C LEU A 377 8.27 -26.73 8.24
N GLN A 378 8.49 -26.64 6.91
CA GLN A 378 7.39 -26.80 5.94
C GLN A 378 6.76 -28.21 6.03
N ILE A 379 7.57 -29.27 6.09
CA ILE A 379 7.09 -30.65 6.26
C ILE A 379 6.27 -30.78 7.56
N ALA A 380 6.74 -30.19 8.64
CA ALA A 380 6.03 -30.24 9.91
C ALA A 380 4.68 -29.49 9.86
N LEU A 381 4.65 -28.30 9.25
CA LEU A 381 3.42 -27.52 9.10
C LEU A 381 2.37 -28.24 8.26
N GLU A 382 2.77 -28.89 7.17
CA GLU A 382 1.90 -29.72 6.33
C GLU A 382 1.37 -30.97 7.05
N SER A 383 2.11 -31.45 8.04
CA SER A 383 1.77 -32.66 8.82
C SER A 383 0.95 -32.39 10.09
N LEU A 384 0.69 -31.10 10.41
CA LEU A 384 -0.07 -30.76 11.62
C LEU A 384 -1.50 -31.27 11.54
N THR A 385 -1.93 -31.98 12.58
CA THR A 385 -3.30 -32.48 12.75
C THR A 385 -4.19 -31.58 13.60
N GLN A 386 -3.59 -30.57 14.27
CA GLN A 386 -4.25 -29.57 15.11
C GLN A 386 -3.52 -28.23 14.98
N LYS A 387 -4.15 -27.14 15.37
CA LYS A 387 -3.49 -25.83 15.40
C LYS A 387 -2.43 -25.76 16.50
N LEU A 388 -1.37 -25.00 16.28
CA LEU A 388 -0.32 -24.85 17.28
C LEU A 388 -0.83 -24.23 18.58
N CYS A 389 -1.83 -23.35 18.54
CA CYS A 389 -2.45 -22.77 19.74
C CYS A 389 -3.26 -23.79 20.57
N ASP A 390 -3.58 -24.97 20.04
CA ASP A 390 -4.23 -26.03 20.81
C ASP A 390 -3.24 -26.76 21.75
N ILE A 391 -1.93 -26.57 21.49
CA ILE A 391 -0.84 -27.18 22.29
C ILE A 391 -0.50 -26.23 23.45
N PRO A 392 -0.66 -26.67 24.73
CA PRO A 392 -0.42 -25.79 25.89
C PRO A 392 0.99 -25.19 25.93
N GLU A 393 2.02 -25.98 25.66
CA GLU A 393 3.42 -25.54 25.65
C GLU A 393 3.69 -24.49 24.57
N ALA A 394 2.98 -24.58 23.44
CA ALA A 394 3.10 -23.59 22.38
C ALA A 394 2.51 -22.24 22.78
N ARG A 395 1.44 -22.21 23.59
CA ARG A 395 0.82 -20.95 24.03
C ARG A 395 1.77 -20.10 24.86
N GLU A 396 2.42 -20.67 25.84
CA GLU A 396 3.39 -19.98 26.68
C GLU A 396 4.55 -19.41 25.83
N LYS A 397 5.06 -20.21 24.90
CA LYS A 397 6.13 -19.78 24.01
C LYS A 397 5.72 -18.65 23.07
N PHE A 398 4.49 -18.72 22.52
CA PHE A 398 3.97 -17.67 21.65
C PHE A 398 3.85 -16.32 22.37
N ILE A 399 3.29 -16.31 23.57
CA ILE A 399 3.18 -15.07 24.37
C ILE A 399 4.56 -14.54 24.76
N ARG A 400 5.50 -15.41 25.08
CA ARG A 400 6.88 -15.02 25.41
C ARG A 400 7.59 -14.29 24.25
N LEU A 401 7.23 -14.56 23.00
CA LEU A 401 7.85 -13.92 21.83
C LEU A 401 7.61 -12.41 21.82
N PHE A 402 6.45 -11.90 22.24
CA PHE A 402 6.13 -10.47 22.20
C PHE A 402 7.07 -9.58 23.01
N ASN A 403 7.71 -10.11 24.02
CA ASN A 403 8.65 -9.38 24.90
C ASN A 403 10.13 -9.62 24.54
N GLN A 404 10.40 -10.22 23.38
CA GLN A 404 11.77 -10.39 22.92
C GLN A 404 12.28 -9.14 22.17
N PRO A 405 13.61 -8.92 22.09
CA PRO A 405 14.17 -7.85 21.29
C PRO A 405 13.76 -8.00 19.80
N ASN A 406 13.32 -6.90 19.20
CA ASN A 406 12.90 -6.87 17.79
C ASN A 406 11.94 -8.02 17.44
N ALA A 407 11.00 -8.30 18.36
CA ALA A 407 10.10 -9.45 18.27
C ALA A 407 9.31 -9.48 16.96
N ILE A 408 8.79 -8.35 16.54
CA ILE A 408 7.95 -8.28 15.34
C ILE A 408 8.80 -8.52 14.10
N GLN A 409 9.91 -7.81 13.98
CA GLN A 409 10.81 -7.96 12.85
C GLN A 409 11.48 -9.34 12.79
N ARG A 410 11.89 -9.89 13.94
CA ARG A 410 12.71 -11.10 14.01
C ARG A 410 11.92 -12.40 14.22
N ALA A 411 10.70 -12.33 14.76
CA ALA A 411 9.88 -13.52 14.96
C ALA A 411 8.59 -13.47 14.14
N PHE A 412 7.73 -12.46 14.30
CA PHE A 412 6.38 -12.47 13.70
C PHE A 412 6.39 -12.32 12.18
N LEU A 413 7.25 -11.49 11.60
CA LEU A 413 7.41 -11.40 10.14
C LEU A 413 7.88 -12.72 9.53
N PRO A 414 8.96 -13.38 10.02
CA PRO A 414 9.34 -14.69 9.54
C PRO A 414 8.27 -15.78 9.79
N MET A 415 7.58 -15.75 10.94
CA MET A 415 6.45 -16.65 11.19
C MET A 415 5.34 -16.49 10.14
N HIS A 416 5.03 -15.26 9.74
CA HIS A 416 4.12 -15.00 8.64
C HIS A 416 4.68 -15.52 7.33
N GLN A 417 5.91 -15.15 6.96
CA GLN A 417 6.57 -15.55 5.70
C GLN A 417 6.55 -17.07 5.50
N TYR A 418 6.85 -17.83 6.55
CA TYR A 418 6.94 -19.29 6.47
C TYR A 418 5.66 -20.03 6.86
N GLY A 419 4.55 -19.35 7.12
CA GLY A 419 3.23 -19.95 7.34
C GLY A 419 2.91 -20.37 8.78
N VAL A 420 3.75 -20.00 9.74
CA VAL A 420 3.59 -20.39 11.15
C VAL A 420 2.43 -19.63 11.80
N LEU A 421 2.20 -18.35 11.46
CA LEU A 421 1.04 -17.60 11.96
C LEU A 421 -0.28 -18.23 11.53
N THR A 422 -0.38 -18.68 10.30
CA THR A 422 -1.56 -19.41 9.78
C THR A 422 -1.77 -20.75 10.48
N ALA A 423 -0.68 -21.43 10.85
CA ALA A 423 -0.74 -22.68 11.59
C ALA A 423 -1.06 -22.47 13.09
N TYR A 424 -0.77 -21.28 13.62
CA TYR A 424 -1.02 -20.93 15.02
C TYR A 424 -2.42 -20.35 15.22
N LEU A 425 -2.79 -19.30 14.45
CA LEU A 425 -4.05 -18.56 14.60
C LEU A 425 -5.08 -19.05 13.56
N PRO A 426 -6.19 -19.68 13.96
CA PRO A 426 -7.24 -20.09 13.03
C PRO A 426 -7.78 -18.96 12.17
N GLN A 427 -7.96 -17.78 12.76
CA GLN A 427 -8.53 -16.58 12.12
C GLN A 427 -7.59 -15.97 11.07
N TRP A 428 -6.27 -16.13 11.24
CA TRP A 428 -5.26 -15.57 10.34
C TRP A 428 -5.43 -16.02 8.88
N GLN A 429 -5.85 -17.27 8.68
CA GLN A 429 -6.14 -17.81 7.35
C GLN A 429 -7.23 -16.99 6.60
N GLY A 430 -8.16 -16.40 7.35
CA GLY A 430 -9.23 -15.56 6.80
C GLY A 430 -8.70 -14.31 6.13
N ILE A 431 -7.74 -13.65 6.76
CA ILE A 431 -7.19 -12.35 6.31
C ILE A 431 -5.94 -12.50 5.44
N GLU A 432 -5.35 -13.68 5.36
CA GLU A 432 -4.11 -13.95 4.60
C GLU A 432 -4.30 -13.66 3.11
N GLY A 433 -3.59 -12.64 2.61
CA GLY A 433 -3.73 -12.13 1.26
C GLY A 433 -5.09 -11.47 0.96
N LEU A 434 -5.90 -11.18 1.96
CA LEU A 434 -7.19 -10.51 1.80
C LEU A 434 -6.98 -9.04 1.43
N MET A 435 -7.47 -8.65 0.27
CA MET A 435 -7.49 -7.29 -0.21
C MET A 435 -8.86 -6.65 0.03
N GLN A 436 -8.90 -5.39 0.43
CA GLN A 436 -10.08 -4.55 0.31
C GLN A 436 -9.96 -3.74 -0.99
N PHE A 437 -11.00 -3.80 -1.82
CA PHE A 437 -11.01 -3.08 -3.10
C PHE A 437 -11.39 -1.62 -2.89
N ASP A 438 -10.44 -0.83 -2.36
CA ASP A 438 -10.57 0.61 -2.10
C ASP A 438 -9.21 1.33 -2.38
N LEU A 439 -9.21 2.66 -2.34
CA LEU A 439 -8.00 3.47 -2.52
C LEU A 439 -7.35 3.90 -1.19
N PHE A 440 -7.93 3.55 -0.07
CA PHE A 440 -7.44 3.90 1.25
C PHE A 440 -6.29 2.97 1.69
N HIS A 441 -6.52 1.66 1.59
CA HIS A 441 -5.51 0.65 1.88
C HIS A 441 -4.58 0.47 0.68
N ILE A 442 -3.30 0.32 0.94
CA ILE A 442 -2.31 0.00 -0.10
C ILE A 442 -1.73 -1.40 0.05
N TYR A 443 -2.11 -2.09 1.12
CA TYR A 443 -1.66 -3.44 1.48
C TYR A 443 -2.84 -4.37 1.75
N THR A 444 -2.58 -5.68 1.71
CA THR A 444 -3.51 -6.70 2.21
C THR A 444 -3.67 -6.61 3.72
N VAL A 445 -4.76 -7.15 4.26
CA VAL A 445 -5.10 -7.03 5.70
C VAL A 445 -4.03 -7.66 6.59
N ASP A 446 -3.48 -8.81 6.22
CA ASP A 446 -2.39 -9.48 6.94
C ASP A 446 -1.09 -8.66 6.93
N GLU A 447 -0.69 -8.12 5.78
CA GLU A 447 0.49 -7.25 5.66
C GLU A 447 0.29 -5.95 6.45
N HIS A 448 -0.90 -5.33 6.34
CA HIS A 448 -1.25 -4.13 7.11
C HIS A 448 -1.12 -4.40 8.61
N THR A 449 -1.71 -5.49 9.11
CA THR A 449 -1.63 -5.87 10.54
C THR A 449 -0.18 -6.00 11.02
N LEU A 450 0.68 -6.65 10.24
CA LEU A 450 2.10 -6.77 10.59
C LEU A 450 2.83 -5.43 10.54
N ARG A 451 2.48 -4.54 9.61
CA ARG A 451 3.03 -3.18 9.54
C ARG A 451 2.60 -2.32 10.72
N VAL A 452 1.36 -2.48 11.21
CA VAL A 452 0.92 -1.85 12.48
C VAL A 452 1.80 -2.30 13.63
N MET A 453 2.04 -3.61 13.76
CA MET A 453 2.90 -4.17 14.81
C MET A 453 4.35 -3.68 14.67
N LEU A 454 4.91 -3.64 13.46
CA LEU A 454 6.24 -3.09 13.18
C LEU A 454 6.34 -1.60 13.53
N LYS A 455 5.29 -0.82 13.21
CA LYS A 455 5.27 0.60 13.56
C LYS A 455 5.23 0.81 15.07
N LEU A 456 4.47 -0.02 15.80
CA LEU A 456 4.52 -0.02 17.26
C LEU A 456 5.93 -0.33 17.78
N GLU A 457 6.59 -1.37 17.24
CA GLU A 457 7.96 -1.71 17.62
C GLU A 457 8.95 -0.58 17.32
N SER A 458 8.77 0.13 16.21
CA SER A 458 9.63 1.26 15.80
C SER A 458 9.57 2.44 16.78
N PHE A 459 8.48 2.62 17.54
CA PHE A 459 8.40 3.70 18.53
C PHE A 459 9.45 3.62 19.63
N LEU A 460 10.18 2.50 19.76
CA LEU A 460 11.34 2.39 20.65
C LEU A 460 12.61 3.07 20.10
N ALA A 461 12.67 3.33 18.82
CA ALA A 461 13.84 3.90 18.18
C ALA A 461 13.98 5.41 18.50
N GLU A 462 15.21 5.89 18.67
CA GLU A 462 15.48 7.28 19.06
C GLU A 462 15.04 8.30 18.00
N ASP A 463 15.10 7.94 16.73
CA ASP A 463 14.66 8.79 15.62
C ASP A 463 13.13 9.01 15.59
N GLU A 464 12.35 8.10 16.18
CA GLU A 464 10.91 8.25 16.35
C GLU A 464 10.51 9.28 17.42
N ALA A 465 11.43 9.63 18.33
CA ALA A 465 11.16 10.67 19.34
C ALA A 465 10.83 12.05 18.71
N GLU A 466 11.37 12.37 17.54
CA GLU A 466 11.07 13.62 16.84
C GLU A 466 9.78 13.50 16.00
N SER A 467 9.60 12.35 15.33
CA SER A 467 8.48 12.12 14.43
C SER A 467 7.17 11.81 15.15
N HIS A 468 7.25 11.05 16.27
CA HIS A 468 6.11 10.55 17.06
C HIS A 468 6.37 10.69 18.57
N PRO A 469 6.56 11.91 19.10
CA PRO A 469 7.06 12.11 20.47
C PRO A 469 6.16 11.48 21.54
N ILE A 470 4.84 11.58 21.42
CA ILE A 470 3.89 11.00 22.39
C ILE A 470 3.98 9.48 22.38
N CYS A 471 3.95 8.84 21.19
CA CYS A 471 4.04 7.39 21.07
C CYS A 471 5.39 6.87 21.56
N HIS A 472 6.50 7.54 21.22
CA HIS A 472 7.83 7.20 21.74
C HIS A 472 7.90 7.26 23.27
N GLN A 473 7.37 8.33 23.87
CA GLN A 473 7.33 8.49 25.33
C GLN A 473 6.49 7.39 25.98
N ILE A 474 5.26 7.16 25.50
CA ILE A 474 4.35 6.15 26.02
C ILE A 474 4.98 4.76 25.91
N PHE A 475 5.41 4.39 24.71
CA PHE A 475 5.90 3.05 24.40
C PHE A 475 7.19 2.70 25.16
N SER A 476 8.03 3.72 25.42
CA SER A 476 9.24 3.57 26.24
C SER A 476 8.95 3.28 27.71
N GLN A 477 7.78 3.70 28.23
CA GLN A 477 7.38 3.48 29.63
C GLN A 477 6.64 2.15 29.84
N ILE A 478 6.11 1.53 28.77
CA ILE A 478 5.43 0.24 28.85
C ILE A 478 6.48 -0.87 28.99
N SER A 479 6.50 -1.54 30.15
CA SER A 479 7.42 -2.64 30.42
C SER A 479 7.01 -3.95 29.75
N ASP A 480 5.70 -4.27 29.75
CA ASP A 480 5.12 -5.41 29.06
C ASP A 480 4.21 -4.92 27.92
N ARG A 481 4.64 -5.12 26.69
CA ARG A 481 3.96 -4.68 25.47
C ARG A 481 3.02 -5.72 24.89
N THR A 482 2.91 -6.88 25.53
CA THR A 482 2.14 -8.03 25.03
C THR A 482 0.71 -7.64 24.74
N LEU A 483 0.01 -6.93 25.65
CA LEU A 483 -1.39 -6.56 25.47
C LEU A 483 -1.60 -5.70 24.23
N LEU A 484 -0.72 -4.74 24.01
CA LEU A 484 -0.83 -3.82 22.85
C LEU A 484 -0.50 -4.54 21.54
N TYR A 485 0.52 -5.39 21.51
CA TYR A 485 0.83 -6.18 20.31
C TYR A 485 -0.26 -7.20 19.98
N VAL A 486 -0.84 -7.86 21.00
CA VAL A 486 -1.97 -8.79 20.78
C VAL A 486 -3.20 -8.03 20.28
N ALA A 487 -3.52 -6.86 20.84
CA ALA A 487 -4.59 -6.01 20.34
C ALA A 487 -4.34 -5.58 18.88
N ALA A 488 -3.10 -5.18 18.56
CA ALA A 488 -2.71 -4.87 17.17
C ALA A 488 -2.83 -6.07 16.23
N LEU A 489 -2.47 -7.27 16.69
CA LEU A 489 -2.63 -8.50 15.90
C LEU A 489 -4.09 -8.81 15.58
N PHE A 490 -5.03 -8.42 16.44
CA PHE A 490 -6.45 -8.73 16.32
C PHE A 490 -7.32 -7.57 15.84
N HIS A 491 -6.85 -6.33 15.72
CA HIS A 491 -7.69 -5.17 15.42
C HIS A 491 -8.51 -5.33 14.14
N ASP A 492 -7.92 -5.96 13.13
CA ASP A 492 -8.52 -6.19 11.80
C ASP A 492 -8.75 -7.68 11.47
N ILE A 493 -8.54 -8.59 12.42
CA ILE A 493 -8.55 -10.05 12.20
C ILE A 493 -9.86 -10.59 11.61
N ALA A 494 -10.96 -9.89 11.84
CA ALA A 494 -12.28 -10.31 11.43
C ALA A 494 -12.76 -9.67 10.10
N LYS A 495 -11.90 -8.89 9.43
CA LYS A 495 -12.22 -8.33 8.10
C LYS A 495 -12.56 -9.45 7.09
N GLY A 496 -13.49 -9.17 6.19
CA GLY A 496 -13.96 -10.12 5.17
C GLY A 496 -14.98 -11.16 5.60
N ARG A 497 -15.32 -11.25 6.90
CA ARG A 497 -16.34 -12.21 7.41
C ARG A 497 -17.78 -11.71 7.29
N GLY A 498 -17.99 -10.43 6.98
CA GLY A 498 -19.29 -9.75 7.00
C GLY A 498 -19.70 -9.34 8.41
N GLY A 499 -20.41 -8.21 8.55
CA GLY A 499 -20.71 -7.58 9.82
C GLY A 499 -19.63 -6.60 10.29
N ASP A 500 -19.73 -6.13 11.52
CA ASP A 500 -18.73 -5.24 12.13
C ASP A 500 -17.48 -6.03 12.52
N HIS A 501 -16.37 -5.74 11.83
CA HIS A 501 -15.10 -6.44 12.07
C HIS A 501 -14.51 -6.16 13.45
N ALA A 502 -14.75 -4.97 14.01
CA ALA A 502 -14.24 -4.59 15.33
C ALA A 502 -14.97 -5.36 16.45
N GLU A 503 -16.28 -5.53 16.32
CA GLU A 503 -17.06 -6.35 17.26
C GLU A 503 -16.68 -7.84 17.18
N LEU A 504 -16.62 -8.39 15.95
CA LEU A 504 -16.22 -9.78 15.73
C LEU A 504 -14.75 -10.04 16.17
N GLY A 505 -13.85 -9.09 15.92
CA GLY A 505 -12.46 -9.16 16.36
C GLY A 505 -12.34 -9.12 17.88
N ALA A 506 -13.20 -8.35 18.55
CA ALA A 506 -13.26 -8.31 20.02
C ALA A 506 -13.74 -9.64 20.62
N GLU A 507 -14.63 -10.36 19.96
CA GLU A 507 -15.03 -11.72 20.37
C GLU A 507 -13.85 -12.71 20.20
N ASP A 508 -13.17 -12.66 19.06
CA ASP A 508 -12.02 -13.52 18.77
C ASP A 508 -10.88 -13.33 19.76
N ILE A 509 -10.55 -12.08 20.13
CA ILE A 509 -9.46 -11.82 21.06
C ILE A 509 -9.80 -12.26 22.48
N VAL A 510 -11.08 -12.22 22.88
CA VAL A 510 -11.54 -12.75 24.18
C VAL A 510 -11.31 -14.27 24.26
N GLU A 511 -11.62 -15.00 23.18
CA GLU A 511 -11.38 -16.43 23.10
C GLU A 511 -9.89 -16.74 23.16
N PHE A 512 -9.09 -16.04 22.35
CA PHE A 512 -7.64 -16.15 22.33
C PHE A 512 -7.03 -15.88 23.71
N ALA A 513 -7.40 -14.76 24.34
CA ALA A 513 -6.84 -14.35 25.62
C ALA A 513 -7.19 -15.31 26.77
N ARG A 514 -8.40 -15.85 26.79
CA ARG A 514 -8.78 -16.90 27.75
C ARG A 514 -7.95 -18.17 27.55
N LEU A 515 -7.77 -18.59 26.31
CA LEU A 515 -6.99 -19.76 25.96
C LEU A 515 -5.51 -19.63 26.39
N HIS A 516 -4.97 -18.41 26.35
CA HIS A 516 -3.58 -18.10 26.71
C HIS A 516 -3.39 -17.69 28.16
N GLY A 517 -4.44 -17.72 28.99
CA GLY A 517 -4.34 -17.52 30.44
C GLY A 517 -4.20 -16.07 30.90
N PHE A 518 -4.60 -15.09 30.08
CA PHE A 518 -4.66 -13.69 30.50
C PHE A 518 -5.72 -13.48 31.59
N ASP A 519 -5.47 -12.50 32.47
CA ASP A 519 -6.42 -12.17 33.51
C ASP A 519 -7.65 -11.39 32.97
N ARG A 520 -8.65 -11.23 33.80
CA ARG A 520 -9.90 -10.59 33.42
C ARG A 520 -9.71 -9.13 32.95
N ARG A 521 -8.82 -8.37 33.59
CA ARG A 521 -8.58 -6.95 33.27
C ARG A 521 -7.83 -6.82 31.95
N GLU A 522 -6.87 -7.69 31.73
CA GLU A 522 -6.11 -7.79 30.48
C GLU A 522 -7.05 -8.13 29.31
N ILE A 523 -7.94 -9.13 29.50
CA ILE A 523 -8.94 -9.51 28.50
C ILE A 523 -9.87 -8.34 28.18
N GLU A 524 -10.43 -7.68 29.20
CA GLU A 524 -11.32 -6.53 29.04
C GLU A 524 -10.62 -5.36 28.32
N THR A 525 -9.35 -5.13 28.61
CA THR A 525 -8.56 -4.07 27.96
C THR A 525 -8.27 -4.38 26.48
N MET A 526 -7.84 -5.61 26.17
CA MET A 526 -7.56 -6.02 24.79
C MET A 526 -8.84 -6.04 23.95
N ALA A 527 -9.94 -6.59 24.48
CA ALA A 527 -11.23 -6.62 23.78
C ALA A 527 -11.75 -5.21 23.49
N TRP A 528 -11.62 -4.31 24.47
CA TRP A 528 -11.98 -2.90 24.30
C TRP A 528 -11.10 -2.22 23.23
N LEU A 529 -9.79 -2.44 23.25
CA LEU A 529 -8.87 -1.87 22.26
C LEU A 529 -9.22 -2.31 20.84
N VAL A 530 -9.52 -3.59 20.64
CA VAL A 530 -9.94 -4.11 19.32
C VAL A 530 -11.29 -3.53 18.91
N LYS A 531 -12.26 -3.49 19.81
CA LYS A 531 -13.59 -2.95 19.53
C LYS A 531 -13.54 -1.46 19.18
N GLU A 532 -12.77 -0.69 19.94
CA GLU A 532 -12.75 0.78 19.88
C GLU A 532 -11.49 1.32 19.16
N HIS A 533 -10.77 0.50 18.36
CA HIS A 533 -9.52 0.94 17.74
C HIS A 533 -9.69 2.16 16.80
N LEU A 534 -10.87 2.38 16.24
CA LEU A 534 -11.21 3.53 15.40
C LEU A 534 -11.69 4.76 16.20
N LEU A 535 -11.99 4.62 17.49
CA LEU A 535 -12.62 5.67 18.32
C LEU A 535 -11.82 6.98 18.30
N MET A 536 -10.51 6.91 18.54
CA MET A 536 -9.66 8.11 18.57
C MET A 536 -9.57 8.75 17.18
N SER A 537 -9.46 7.94 16.14
CA SER A 537 -9.40 8.40 14.75
C SER A 537 -10.69 9.13 14.35
N ILE A 538 -11.84 8.54 14.66
CA ILE A 538 -13.16 9.13 14.40
C ILE A 538 -13.33 10.43 15.18
N THR A 539 -13.02 10.42 16.48
CA THR A 539 -13.18 11.62 17.33
C THR A 539 -12.30 12.75 16.85
N ALA A 540 -11.00 12.52 16.62
CA ALA A 540 -10.07 13.55 16.21
C ALA A 540 -10.40 14.15 14.84
N GLN A 541 -10.77 13.32 13.87
CA GLN A 541 -10.92 13.75 12.47
C GLN A 541 -12.35 14.21 12.11
N ARG A 542 -13.38 13.73 12.85
CA ARG A 542 -14.79 14.00 12.51
C ARG A 542 -15.57 14.75 13.57
N ARG A 543 -14.95 15.15 14.69
CA ARG A 543 -15.60 15.88 15.77
C ARG A 543 -14.86 17.17 16.08
N ASP A 544 -15.55 18.12 16.69
CA ASP A 544 -14.92 19.32 17.22
C ASP A 544 -14.25 19.02 18.58
N ILE A 545 -12.94 18.72 18.53
CA ILE A 545 -12.17 18.41 19.75
C ILE A 545 -11.96 19.62 20.67
N HIS A 546 -12.33 20.83 20.25
CA HIS A 546 -12.32 22.03 21.10
C HIS A 546 -13.61 22.13 21.92
N ASP A 547 -14.64 21.34 21.61
CA ASP A 547 -15.84 21.21 22.41
C ASP A 547 -15.58 20.31 23.63
N PRO A 548 -15.70 20.84 24.86
CA PRO A 548 -15.48 20.07 26.09
C PRO A 548 -16.40 18.84 26.22
N GLU A 549 -17.62 18.88 25.66
CA GLU A 549 -18.54 17.75 25.70
C GLU A 549 -18.03 16.57 24.83
N VAL A 550 -17.42 16.88 23.71
CA VAL A 550 -16.80 15.87 22.81
C VAL A 550 -15.62 15.20 23.53
N VAL A 551 -14.75 16.01 24.17
CA VAL A 551 -13.59 15.49 24.93
C VAL A 551 -14.06 14.65 26.11
N MET A 552 -15.09 15.09 26.84
CA MET A 552 -15.65 14.36 27.97
C MET A 552 -16.25 13.02 27.53
N SER A 553 -17.06 13.00 26.47
CA SER A 553 -17.61 11.76 25.92
C SER A 553 -16.54 10.77 25.46
N PHE A 554 -15.46 11.29 24.87
CA PHE A 554 -14.30 10.48 24.51
C PHE A 554 -13.59 9.95 25.78
N ALA A 555 -13.34 10.78 26.79
CA ALA A 555 -12.73 10.37 28.05
C ALA A 555 -13.57 9.32 28.80
N GLU A 556 -14.91 9.47 28.81
CA GLU A 556 -15.83 8.48 29.39
C GLU A 556 -15.73 7.12 28.69
N SER A 557 -15.59 7.13 27.35
CA SER A 557 -15.43 5.91 26.57
C SER A 557 -14.08 5.24 26.81
N VAL A 558 -13.01 6.02 26.94
CA VAL A 558 -11.64 5.55 27.19
C VAL A 558 -11.45 5.09 28.63
N GLN A 559 -12.03 5.79 29.61
CA GLN A 559 -12.10 5.48 31.05
C GLN A 559 -10.82 5.70 31.86
N ASN A 560 -9.62 5.51 31.32
CA ASN A 560 -8.37 5.63 32.08
C ASN A 560 -7.14 5.87 31.20
N HIS A 561 -6.04 6.33 31.82
CA HIS A 561 -4.77 6.63 31.15
C HIS A 561 -4.19 5.46 30.38
N VAL A 562 -4.26 4.22 30.90
CA VAL A 562 -3.67 3.04 30.25
C VAL A 562 -4.35 2.77 28.91
N ARG A 563 -5.70 2.85 28.88
CA ARG A 563 -6.45 2.70 27.63
C ARG A 563 -6.20 3.85 26.67
N LEU A 564 -6.05 5.08 27.17
CA LEU A 564 -5.68 6.23 26.34
C LEU A 564 -4.32 6.04 25.68
N ASP A 565 -3.32 5.65 26.45
CA ASP A 565 -1.97 5.39 26.00
C ASP A 565 -1.93 4.32 24.90
N TYR A 566 -2.57 3.18 25.16
CA TYR A 566 -2.61 2.07 24.21
C TYR A 566 -3.39 2.41 22.95
N LEU A 567 -4.55 3.07 23.07
CA LEU A 567 -5.36 3.49 21.94
C LEU A 567 -4.60 4.52 21.08
N THR A 568 -3.89 5.45 21.70
CA THR A 568 -3.08 6.45 20.98
C THR A 568 -1.99 5.79 20.15
N CYS A 569 -1.18 4.90 20.76
CA CYS A 569 -0.14 4.19 20.03
C CYS A 569 -0.70 3.32 18.91
N LEU A 570 -1.78 2.59 19.17
CA LEU A 570 -2.44 1.73 18.17
C LEU A 570 -2.99 2.56 17.00
N THR A 571 -3.70 3.66 17.28
CA THR A 571 -4.29 4.52 16.24
C THR A 571 -3.22 5.18 15.36
N VAL A 572 -2.14 5.69 15.97
CA VAL A 572 -1.03 6.29 15.19
C VAL A 572 -0.34 5.23 14.34
N ALA A 573 -0.09 4.04 14.89
CA ALA A 573 0.53 2.95 14.14
C ALA A 573 -0.34 2.48 12.99
N ASP A 574 -1.65 2.36 13.20
CA ASP A 574 -2.64 1.96 12.20
C ASP A 574 -2.66 2.95 11.02
N ILE A 575 -2.78 4.25 11.29
CA ILE A 575 -2.76 5.29 10.24
C ILE A 575 -1.43 5.27 9.46
N CYS A 576 -0.29 5.18 10.14
CA CYS A 576 1.02 5.14 9.50
C CYS A 576 1.21 3.88 8.63
N ALA A 577 0.68 2.74 9.07
CA ALA A 577 0.78 1.46 8.38
C ALA A 577 -0.18 1.33 7.20
N THR A 578 -1.29 2.06 7.21
CA THR A 578 -2.28 2.02 6.12
C THR A 578 -1.74 2.64 4.84
N ASN A 579 -1.20 3.85 4.94
CA ASN A 579 -0.53 4.53 3.84
C ASN A 579 0.40 5.62 4.43
N GLY A 580 1.68 5.58 4.09
CA GLY A 580 2.70 6.50 4.62
C GLY A 580 2.43 7.99 4.37
N THR A 581 1.56 8.34 3.43
CA THR A 581 1.17 9.74 3.15
C THR A 581 0.03 10.26 4.01
N LEU A 582 -0.65 9.37 4.75
CA LEU A 582 -1.79 9.74 5.59
C LEU A 582 -1.39 10.45 6.88
N TRP A 583 -0.20 10.18 7.41
CA TRP A 583 0.32 10.81 8.61
C TRP A 583 1.11 12.06 8.27
N ASN A 584 0.57 13.22 8.62
CA ASN A 584 1.19 14.53 8.37
C ASN A 584 1.24 15.38 9.65
N SER A 585 1.84 16.57 9.59
CA SER A 585 1.98 17.48 10.72
C SER A 585 0.64 17.91 11.32
N TRP A 586 -0.39 18.11 10.49
CA TRP A 586 -1.74 18.44 10.95
C TRP A 586 -2.35 17.30 11.79
N LYS A 587 -2.36 16.08 11.26
CA LYS A 587 -2.88 14.93 12.02
C LYS A 587 -2.11 14.73 13.32
N ARG A 588 -0.78 14.80 13.28
CA ARG A 588 0.05 14.69 14.49
C ARG A 588 -0.41 15.67 15.57
N SER A 589 -0.61 16.94 15.22
CA SER A 589 -1.04 17.94 16.18
C SER A 589 -2.48 17.74 16.65
N LEU A 590 -3.37 17.32 15.77
CA LEU A 590 -4.76 17.04 16.09
C LEU A 590 -4.89 15.89 17.11
N PHE A 591 -4.17 14.79 16.88
CA PHE A 591 -4.15 13.65 17.80
C PHE A 591 -3.46 13.98 19.11
N ALA A 592 -2.38 14.77 19.08
CA ALA A 592 -1.72 15.26 20.28
C ALA A 592 -2.67 16.12 21.13
N ALA A 593 -3.41 17.02 20.51
CA ALA A 593 -4.37 17.87 21.22
C ALA A 593 -5.49 17.03 21.89
N LEU A 594 -6.05 16.06 21.18
CA LEU A 594 -7.07 15.17 21.79
C LEU A 594 -6.51 14.35 22.96
N TYR A 595 -5.28 13.85 22.82
CA TYR A 595 -4.59 13.15 23.92
C TYR A 595 -4.42 14.05 25.15
N ASP A 596 -3.86 15.27 24.95
CA ASP A 596 -3.59 16.22 26.03
C ASP A 596 -4.88 16.68 26.73
N TYR A 597 -5.93 16.97 25.98
CA TYR A 597 -7.24 17.37 26.55
C TYR A 597 -7.86 16.23 27.38
N THR A 598 -7.77 15.00 26.88
CA THR A 598 -8.30 13.83 27.59
C THR A 598 -7.49 13.52 28.84
N GLU A 599 -6.16 13.64 28.77
CA GLU A 599 -5.28 13.47 29.93
C GLU A 599 -5.55 14.53 31.00
N GLN A 600 -5.77 15.76 30.59
CA GLN A 600 -6.16 16.85 31.50
C GLN A 600 -7.51 16.55 32.17
N GLN A 601 -8.49 16.04 31.42
CA GLN A 601 -9.80 15.63 31.98
C GLN A 601 -9.65 14.53 33.04
N PHE A 602 -8.80 13.52 32.80
CA PHE A 602 -8.53 12.47 33.80
C PHE A 602 -7.84 13.01 35.06
N ARG A 603 -6.95 14.01 34.95
CA ARG A 603 -6.26 14.61 36.10
C ARG A 603 -7.17 15.50 36.94
N GLN A 604 -8.11 16.20 36.31
CA GLN A 604 -9.03 17.11 37.00
C GLN A 604 -10.22 16.39 37.66
N GLY A 605 -10.52 15.15 37.20
CA GLY A 605 -11.67 14.36 37.61
C GLY A 605 -12.86 14.55 36.67
N MET A 606 -13.56 13.46 36.38
CA MET A 606 -14.65 13.40 35.40
C MET A 606 -15.89 14.24 35.74
N ASP A 607 -15.98 14.72 36.96
CA ASP A 607 -17.14 15.50 37.45
C ASP A 607 -16.99 17.01 37.25
N LEU A 608 -15.82 17.49 36.79
CA LEU A 608 -15.57 18.90 36.54
C LEU A 608 -15.65 19.14 35.02
N LEU A 609 -16.83 19.56 34.55
CA LEU A 609 -16.94 20.26 33.27
C LEU A 609 -16.03 21.50 33.35
N LEU A 610 -15.03 21.58 32.47
CA LEU A 610 -14.34 22.86 32.22
C LEU A 610 -15.41 23.88 31.85
N ASP A 611 -15.64 24.86 32.72
CA ASP A 611 -16.57 25.92 32.42
C ASP A 611 -16.05 26.70 31.20
N ASN A 612 -16.83 26.72 30.14
CA ASN A 612 -16.48 27.41 28.90
C ASN A 612 -16.10 28.87 29.19
N GLU A 613 -16.72 29.49 30.18
CA GLU A 613 -16.40 30.86 30.58
C GLU A 613 -15.00 30.96 31.19
N GLU A 614 -14.59 29.98 31.98
CA GLU A 614 -13.26 29.92 32.58
C GLU A 614 -12.16 29.73 31.51
N LYS A 615 -12.39 28.84 30.53
CA LYS A 615 -11.47 28.63 29.42
C LYS A 615 -11.36 29.86 28.50
N ILE A 616 -12.46 30.53 28.21
CA ILE A 616 -12.46 31.77 27.47
C ILE A 616 -11.60 32.84 28.19
N LEU A 617 -11.77 32.94 29.52
CA LEU A 617 -11.02 33.87 30.32
C LEU A 617 -9.53 33.58 30.30
N GLU A 618 -9.16 32.30 30.48
CA GLU A 618 -7.77 31.82 30.41
C GLU A 618 -7.13 32.12 29.07
N ASN A 619 -7.78 31.75 27.95
CA ASN A 619 -7.28 32.02 26.60
C ASN A 619 -7.11 33.52 26.32
N ARG A 620 -8.04 34.36 26.81
CA ARG A 620 -7.92 35.80 26.69
C ARG A 620 -6.73 36.34 27.50
N GLN A 621 -6.52 35.86 28.73
CA GLN A 621 -5.40 36.31 29.58
C GLN A 621 -4.06 35.91 28.96
N LEU A 622 -3.93 34.67 28.45
CA LEU A 622 -2.71 34.20 27.80
C LEU A 622 -2.44 34.94 26.49
N ALA A 623 -3.48 35.22 25.68
CA ALA A 623 -3.34 36.01 24.45
C ALA A 623 -2.92 37.45 24.74
N LEU A 624 -3.48 38.08 25.82
CA LEU A 624 -3.09 39.40 26.27
C LEU A 624 -1.64 39.47 26.72
N ALA A 625 -1.16 38.45 27.44
CA ALA A 625 0.25 38.30 27.83
C ALA A 625 1.18 38.26 26.61
N ILE A 626 0.84 37.46 25.59
CA ILE A 626 1.59 37.38 24.33
C ILE A 626 1.62 38.73 23.62
N LEU A 627 0.47 39.41 23.51
CA LEU A 627 0.37 40.74 22.87
C LEU A 627 1.16 41.81 23.61
N SER A 628 1.16 41.75 24.95
CA SER A 628 1.92 42.71 25.77
C SER A 628 3.43 42.56 25.59
N GLU A 629 3.91 41.33 25.30
CA GLU A 629 5.32 41.06 25.03
C GLU A 629 5.73 41.36 23.59
N GLU A 630 4.92 40.94 22.61
CA GLU A 630 5.26 41.04 21.19
C GLU A 630 4.88 42.39 20.55
N LYS A 631 3.81 43.05 21.05
CA LYS A 631 3.24 44.32 20.53
C LYS A 631 2.89 45.30 21.65
N PRO A 632 3.86 45.78 22.42
CA PRO A 632 3.64 46.64 23.56
C PRO A 632 3.01 48.01 23.18
N GLU A 633 2.97 48.39 21.89
CA GLU A 633 2.32 49.56 21.38
C GLU A 633 0.77 49.45 21.28
N LEU A 634 0.22 48.20 21.35
CA LEU A 634 -1.23 48.01 21.37
C LEU A 634 -1.78 48.19 22.78
N SER A 635 -2.61 49.22 22.96
CA SER A 635 -3.23 49.44 24.28
C SER A 635 -4.30 48.37 24.58
N GLU A 636 -4.41 48.01 25.87
CA GLU A 636 -5.44 47.07 26.35
C GLU A 636 -6.86 47.53 26.01
N GLU A 637 -7.11 48.82 25.94
CA GLU A 637 -8.40 49.40 25.54
C GLU A 637 -8.73 49.06 24.07
N LYS A 638 -7.74 49.16 23.19
CA LYS A 638 -7.92 48.81 21.76
C LYS A 638 -8.12 47.30 21.58
N ILE A 639 -7.37 46.47 22.30
CA ILE A 639 -7.54 45.00 22.30
C ILE A 639 -8.93 44.62 22.81
N SER A 640 -9.37 45.22 23.95
CA SER A 640 -10.68 44.94 24.51
C SER A 640 -11.83 45.35 23.56
N ALA A 641 -11.70 46.47 22.86
CA ALA A 641 -12.69 46.89 21.88
C ALA A 641 -12.79 45.96 20.68
N LEU A 642 -11.65 45.41 20.21
CA LEU A 642 -11.65 44.40 19.17
C LEU A 642 -12.30 43.09 19.66
N TRP A 643 -11.97 42.62 20.87
CA TRP A 643 -12.49 41.38 21.42
C TRP A 643 -13.97 41.41 21.78
N GLN A 644 -14.54 42.59 22.03
CA GLN A 644 -16.00 42.75 22.22
C GLN A 644 -16.80 42.44 20.96
N ARG A 645 -16.17 42.51 19.78
CA ARG A 645 -16.81 42.15 18.49
C ARG A 645 -16.73 40.65 18.19
N CYS A 646 -15.81 39.92 18.84
CA CYS A 646 -15.63 38.51 18.61
C CYS A 646 -16.69 37.67 19.35
N PRO A 647 -17.31 36.69 18.69
CA PRO A 647 -18.20 35.74 19.37
C PRO A 647 -17.47 34.95 20.48
N SER A 648 -18.19 34.53 21.51
CA SER A 648 -17.59 33.73 22.60
C SER A 648 -16.87 32.49 22.12
N ASP A 649 -17.46 31.80 21.14
CA ASP A 649 -16.90 30.58 20.51
C ASP A 649 -15.56 30.85 19.82
N TYR A 650 -15.26 32.04 19.37
CA TYR A 650 -13.97 32.40 18.82
C TYR A 650 -12.83 32.16 19.82
N PHE A 651 -13.01 32.50 21.10
CA PHE A 651 -12.00 32.30 22.15
C PHE A 651 -11.87 30.86 22.61
N LEU A 652 -12.89 30.04 22.42
CA LEU A 652 -12.82 28.59 22.71
C LEU A 652 -12.06 27.81 21.64
N ARG A 653 -12.26 28.18 20.39
CA ARG A 653 -11.76 27.44 19.23
C ARG A 653 -10.38 27.83 18.77
N ASN A 654 -9.90 28.99 19.16
CA ASN A 654 -8.59 29.51 18.79
C ASN A 654 -7.63 29.43 19.98
N SER A 655 -6.40 29.03 19.72
CA SER A 655 -5.32 29.04 20.69
C SER A 655 -4.94 30.48 21.08
N PRO A 656 -4.36 30.72 22.28
CA PRO A 656 -3.90 32.05 22.65
C PRO A 656 -2.97 32.73 21.64
N LYS A 657 -2.12 31.94 20.96
CA LYS A 657 -1.23 32.41 19.88
C LYS A 657 -2.00 32.88 18.64
N GLN A 658 -3.03 32.13 18.24
CA GLN A 658 -3.91 32.51 17.12
C GLN A 658 -4.69 33.77 17.46
N ILE A 659 -5.27 33.86 18.66
CA ILE A 659 -6.00 35.03 19.12
C ILE A 659 -5.08 36.27 19.11
N ALA A 660 -3.85 36.15 19.61
CA ALA A 660 -2.88 37.24 19.58
C ALA A 660 -2.55 37.69 18.15
N TRP A 661 -2.26 36.72 17.26
CA TRP A 661 -1.97 37.02 15.85
C TRP A 661 -3.15 37.67 15.12
N HIS A 662 -4.37 37.14 15.25
CA HIS A 662 -5.57 37.75 14.66
C HIS A 662 -5.79 39.19 15.20
N THR A 663 -5.59 39.40 16.51
CA THR A 663 -5.72 40.72 17.13
C THR A 663 -4.70 41.70 16.56
N GLU A 664 -3.45 41.31 16.37
CA GLU A 664 -2.42 42.13 15.72
C GLU A 664 -2.85 42.54 14.31
N LEU A 665 -3.30 41.56 13.51
CA LEU A 665 -3.74 41.81 12.13
C LEU A 665 -4.92 42.80 12.09
N LEU A 666 -5.93 42.60 12.94
CA LEU A 666 -7.12 43.42 13.00
C LEU A 666 -6.81 44.84 13.51
N ALA A 667 -5.85 44.99 14.43
CA ALA A 667 -5.45 46.32 14.96
C ALA A 667 -4.75 47.19 13.92
N GLU A 668 -4.08 46.59 12.95
CA GLU A 668 -3.37 47.30 11.87
C GLU A 668 -4.22 47.44 10.58
N PHE A 669 -5.37 46.77 10.51
CA PHE A 669 -6.19 46.70 9.30
C PHE A 669 -7.16 47.88 9.17
N ASP A 670 -7.13 48.53 7.99
CA ASP A 670 -7.98 49.69 7.64
C ASP A 670 -8.66 49.50 6.26
N GLY A 671 -8.98 48.22 5.92
CA GLY A 671 -9.54 47.86 4.63
C GLY A 671 -10.93 47.23 4.73
N GLU A 672 -11.43 46.73 3.59
CA GLU A 672 -12.73 46.04 3.51
C GLU A 672 -12.59 44.52 3.68
N VAL A 673 -11.55 43.93 3.10
CA VAL A 673 -11.28 42.49 3.12
C VAL A 673 -9.85 42.21 3.57
N LEU A 674 -9.68 41.46 4.65
CA LEU A 674 -8.42 40.96 5.15
C LEU A 674 -8.32 39.46 4.92
N VAL A 675 -7.30 39.03 4.18
CA VAL A 675 -6.91 37.61 4.07
C VAL A 675 -5.45 37.48 4.46
N LYS A 676 -5.15 36.66 5.45
CA LYS A 676 -3.78 36.39 5.89
C LYS A 676 -3.55 34.90 6.03
N ILE A 677 -2.36 34.45 5.58
CA ILE A 677 -1.99 33.03 5.54
C ILE A 677 -0.68 32.82 6.31
N SER A 678 -0.71 31.95 7.31
CA SER A 678 0.44 31.68 8.19
C SER A 678 0.64 30.19 8.47
N ASN A 679 1.90 29.79 8.64
CA ASN A 679 2.29 28.45 9.13
C ASN A 679 2.68 28.47 10.61
N ARG A 680 2.62 29.63 11.29
CA ARG A 680 3.24 29.81 12.62
C ARG A 680 2.30 29.51 13.77
N PHE A 681 1.01 29.75 13.59
CA PHE A 681 0.07 29.85 14.71
C PHE A 681 -0.89 28.66 14.77
N SER A 682 -1.16 28.05 13.66
CA SER A 682 -1.90 26.79 13.61
C SER A 682 -0.99 25.62 13.95
N SER A 683 -1.51 24.69 14.69
CA SER A 683 -0.78 23.47 15.07
C SER A 683 -0.70 22.52 13.87
N GLY A 684 0.41 22.55 13.12
CA GLY A 684 0.75 21.56 12.07
C GLY A 684 0.09 21.73 10.70
N GLY A 685 -0.76 22.75 10.50
CA GLY A 685 -1.35 23.13 9.21
C GLY A 685 -0.97 24.54 8.77
N THR A 686 -1.38 24.95 7.59
CA THR A 686 -1.33 26.35 7.13
C THR A 686 -2.69 26.99 7.39
N GLU A 687 -2.74 28.02 8.20
CA GLU A 687 -3.97 28.74 8.52
C GLU A 687 -4.22 29.87 7.53
N ILE A 688 -5.46 29.96 7.04
CA ILE A 688 -6.00 31.10 6.31
C ILE A 688 -6.97 31.79 7.25
N PHE A 689 -6.68 33.04 7.64
CA PHE A 689 -7.59 33.88 8.39
C PHE A 689 -8.27 34.87 7.44
N VAL A 690 -9.61 34.91 7.49
CA VAL A 690 -10.44 35.78 6.66
C VAL A 690 -11.28 36.66 7.57
N TYR A 691 -11.17 38.00 7.38
CA TYR A 691 -12.00 38.96 8.04
C TYR A 691 -12.58 39.93 7.00
N CYS A 692 -13.88 39.97 6.87
CA CYS A 692 -14.59 40.89 5.94
C CYS A 692 -16.07 40.98 6.34
N PRO A 693 -16.85 41.92 5.75
CA PRO A 693 -18.30 41.89 5.88
C PRO A 693 -18.87 40.58 5.38
N ASP A 694 -19.86 40.02 6.09
CA ASP A 694 -20.54 38.80 5.65
C ASP A 694 -21.20 39.05 4.29
N GLN A 695 -20.99 38.09 3.38
CA GLN A 695 -21.48 38.18 2.01
C GLN A 695 -22.02 36.85 1.53
N ALA A 696 -23.01 36.91 0.63
CA ALA A 696 -23.59 35.70 0.04
C ALA A 696 -22.52 34.78 -0.58
N ASN A 697 -22.61 33.51 -0.30
CA ASN A 697 -21.70 32.46 -0.81
C ASN A 697 -20.23 32.60 -0.38
N LEU A 698 -19.94 33.24 0.74
CA LEU A 698 -18.57 33.48 1.20
C LEU A 698 -17.79 32.15 1.31
N PHE A 699 -18.32 31.19 2.04
CA PHE A 699 -17.70 29.86 2.20
C PHE A 699 -17.44 29.19 0.84
N ASN A 700 -18.43 29.22 -0.08
CA ASN A 700 -18.25 28.68 -1.43
C ASN A 700 -17.11 29.38 -2.20
N LYS A 701 -17.00 30.70 -2.12
CA LYS A 701 -15.93 31.48 -2.78
C LYS A 701 -14.55 31.04 -2.25
N VAL A 702 -14.41 30.89 -0.95
CA VAL A 702 -13.14 30.51 -0.31
C VAL A 702 -12.76 29.06 -0.69
N VAL A 703 -13.65 28.09 -0.47
CA VAL A 703 -13.34 26.66 -0.73
C VAL A 703 -13.12 26.38 -2.22
N SER A 704 -13.88 27.03 -3.11
CA SER A 704 -13.67 26.92 -4.56
C SER A 704 -12.32 27.48 -5.01
N THR A 705 -11.87 28.59 -4.40
CA THR A 705 -10.56 29.19 -4.69
C THR A 705 -9.42 28.31 -4.19
N ILE A 706 -9.53 27.75 -2.97
CA ILE A 706 -8.55 26.82 -2.39
C ILE A 706 -8.45 25.56 -3.26
N GLY A 707 -9.59 24.98 -3.65
CA GLY A 707 -9.66 23.81 -4.50
C GLY A 707 -9.08 24.03 -5.91
N ALA A 708 -9.36 25.20 -6.52
CA ALA A 708 -8.81 25.58 -7.82
C ALA A 708 -7.27 25.71 -7.79
N LYS A 709 -6.71 26.07 -6.64
CA LYS A 709 -5.28 26.16 -6.39
C LYS A 709 -4.65 24.83 -5.91
N LYS A 710 -5.42 23.75 -5.85
CA LYS A 710 -4.98 22.39 -5.51
C LYS A 710 -4.36 22.30 -4.10
N PHE A 711 -5.05 22.79 -3.11
CA PHE A 711 -4.78 22.57 -1.70
C PHE A 711 -5.85 21.67 -1.08
N SER A 712 -5.46 20.92 -0.06
CA SER A 712 -6.37 20.14 0.79
C SER A 712 -6.87 21.00 1.95
N ILE A 713 -8.18 21.02 2.16
CA ILE A 713 -8.81 21.65 3.31
C ILE A 713 -9.05 20.57 4.36
N HIS A 714 -8.74 20.85 5.63
CA HIS A 714 -8.92 19.89 6.74
C HIS A 714 -9.93 20.38 7.77
N ASP A 715 -9.98 21.70 8.02
CA ASP A 715 -10.85 22.31 9.01
C ASP A 715 -11.31 23.68 8.51
N ALA A 716 -12.53 24.04 8.82
CA ALA A 716 -13.07 25.35 8.55
C ALA A 716 -13.95 25.79 9.72
N GLN A 717 -13.58 26.88 10.37
CA GLN A 717 -14.35 27.55 11.41
C GLN A 717 -14.99 28.80 10.81
N ILE A 718 -16.30 28.89 10.88
CA ILE A 718 -17.09 29.96 10.30
C ILE A 718 -17.76 30.71 11.44
N LEU A 719 -17.34 31.92 11.69
CA LEU A 719 -17.80 32.71 12.81
C LEU A 719 -18.21 34.12 12.34
N THR A 720 -19.48 34.48 12.56
CA THR A 720 -20.00 35.78 12.22
C THR A 720 -20.31 36.57 13.51
N SER A 721 -19.81 37.79 13.60
CA SER A 721 -20.08 38.68 14.70
C SER A 721 -21.45 39.35 14.58
N ASP A 722 -21.97 39.89 15.69
CA ASP A 722 -23.27 40.60 15.72
C ASP A 722 -23.33 41.84 14.81
N ASP A 723 -22.17 42.42 14.49
CA ASP A 723 -22.05 43.54 13.57
C ASP A 723 -21.89 43.14 12.10
N GLY A 724 -22.04 41.83 11.78
CA GLY A 724 -22.06 41.32 10.42
C GLY A 724 -20.68 41.18 9.77
N TYR A 725 -19.61 41.02 10.55
CA TYR A 725 -18.28 40.68 10.05
C TYR A 725 -17.96 39.21 10.33
N VAL A 726 -17.25 38.55 9.43
CA VAL A 726 -16.78 37.18 9.62
C VAL A 726 -15.37 37.15 10.19
N PHE A 727 -15.12 36.12 11.00
CA PHE A 727 -13.82 35.75 11.58
C PHE A 727 -13.53 34.29 11.20
N ASP A 728 -13.40 34.02 9.91
CA ASP A 728 -13.29 32.65 9.42
C ASP A 728 -11.84 32.17 9.39
N SER A 729 -11.61 30.97 9.82
CA SER A 729 -10.31 30.28 9.74
C SER A 729 -10.41 28.98 8.97
N PHE A 730 -9.47 28.75 8.06
CA PHE A 730 -9.36 27.51 7.31
C PHE A 730 -7.98 26.91 7.53
N ILE A 731 -7.91 25.62 7.78
CA ILE A 731 -6.65 24.89 7.88
C ILE A 731 -6.45 24.10 6.59
N ILE A 732 -5.35 24.38 5.91
CA ILE A 732 -5.00 23.74 4.63
C ILE A 732 -3.58 23.15 4.64
N THR A 733 -3.35 22.21 3.72
CA THR A 733 -2.02 21.69 3.37
C THR A 733 -1.85 21.61 1.85
N GLU A 734 -0.62 21.40 1.40
CA GLU A 734 -0.37 20.88 0.05
C GLU A 734 -1.01 19.49 -0.11
N LEU A 735 -1.24 19.05 -1.35
CA LEU A 735 -1.82 17.70 -1.61
C LEU A 735 -0.99 16.54 -1.05
N ASN A 736 0.30 16.74 -0.83
CA ASN A 736 1.19 15.77 -0.20
C ASN A 736 1.21 15.85 1.34
N GLY A 737 0.33 16.66 1.94
CA GLY A 737 0.22 16.85 3.39
C GLY A 737 1.26 17.80 4.01
N GLU A 738 2.13 18.41 3.21
CA GLU A 738 3.11 19.40 3.69
C GLU A 738 2.48 20.80 3.92
N LEU A 739 3.18 21.60 4.72
CA LEU A 739 2.83 23.02 4.90
C LEU A 739 2.98 23.79 3.58
N VAL A 740 2.07 24.74 3.36
CA VAL A 740 2.07 25.56 2.14
C VAL A 740 3.32 26.45 2.09
N ARG A 741 4.04 26.42 0.97
CA ARG A 741 5.27 27.19 0.75
C ARG A 741 4.97 28.70 0.65
N SER A 742 5.94 29.52 1.05
CA SER A 742 5.77 30.98 1.14
C SER A 742 5.31 31.66 -0.15
N GLU A 743 5.78 31.21 -1.31
CA GLU A 743 5.37 31.76 -2.61
C GLU A 743 3.91 31.44 -2.92
N ARG A 744 3.48 30.21 -2.69
CA ARG A 744 2.10 29.77 -2.91
C ARG A 744 1.14 30.40 -1.90
N ARG A 745 1.59 30.67 -0.65
CA ARG A 745 0.78 31.41 0.34
C ARG A 745 0.47 32.81 -0.15
N ARG A 746 1.47 33.57 -0.65
CA ARG A 746 1.27 34.92 -1.19
C ARG A 746 0.36 34.94 -2.42
N GLU A 747 0.51 33.96 -3.31
CA GLU A 747 -0.36 33.80 -4.47
C GLU A 747 -1.82 33.55 -4.04
N LEU A 748 -2.03 32.63 -3.11
CA LEU A 748 -3.37 32.28 -2.60
C LEU A 748 -4.00 33.46 -1.87
N GLU A 749 -3.24 34.19 -1.03
CA GLU A 749 -3.68 35.42 -0.33
C GLU A 749 -4.16 36.48 -1.33
N THR A 750 -3.41 36.74 -2.39
CA THR A 750 -3.78 37.68 -3.43
C THR A 750 -5.06 37.27 -4.15
N VAL A 751 -5.17 36.00 -4.57
CA VAL A 751 -6.34 35.53 -5.32
C VAL A 751 -7.60 35.52 -4.43
N LEU A 752 -7.49 35.03 -3.19
CA LEU A 752 -8.62 35.05 -2.25
C LEU A 752 -9.12 36.48 -1.99
N THR A 753 -8.20 37.43 -1.76
CA THR A 753 -8.57 38.84 -1.57
C THR A 753 -9.31 39.38 -2.79
N SER A 754 -8.82 39.17 -3.99
CA SER A 754 -9.46 39.57 -5.24
C SER A 754 -10.87 38.98 -5.42
N VAL A 755 -11.03 37.68 -5.14
CA VAL A 755 -12.33 36.99 -5.26
C VAL A 755 -13.33 37.51 -4.24
N LEU A 756 -12.90 37.80 -3.02
CA LEU A 756 -13.75 38.33 -1.97
C LEU A 756 -14.14 39.80 -2.23
N LEU A 757 -13.30 40.55 -2.94
CA LEU A 757 -13.62 41.91 -3.43
C LEU A 757 -14.51 41.90 -4.69
N GLY A 758 -14.93 40.74 -5.20
CA GLY A 758 -15.91 40.61 -6.28
C GLY A 758 -15.34 40.20 -7.65
N GLU A 759 -14.07 39.81 -7.74
CA GLU A 759 -13.53 39.26 -8.96
C GLU A 759 -14.10 37.84 -9.23
N LYS A 760 -13.98 37.40 -10.49
CA LYS A 760 -14.50 36.10 -10.92
C LYS A 760 -13.77 34.95 -10.28
N LEU A 761 -14.51 33.93 -9.80
CA LEU A 761 -13.98 32.69 -9.28
C LEU A 761 -13.03 32.02 -10.30
N PRO A 762 -11.85 31.53 -9.86
CA PRO A 762 -10.98 30.74 -10.71
C PRO A 762 -11.67 29.43 -11.14
N SER A 763 -11.46 29.03 -12.38
CA SER A 763 -12.03 27.78 -12.88
C SER A 763 -11.38 26.57 -12.20
N ILE A 764 -12.18 25.68 -11.63
CA ILE A 764 -11.70 24.40 -11.13
C ILE A 764 -11.35 23.54 -12.34
N SER A 765 -10.08 23.18 -12.48
CA SER A 765 -9.65 22.20 -13.49
C SER A 765 -10.03 20.81 -13.01
N PHE A 766 -11.04 20.22 -13.62
CA PHE A 766 -11.41 18.83 -13.41
C PHE A 766 -10.37 17.92 -14.07
N ALA A 767 -9.21 17.76 -13.46
CA ALA A 767 -8.33 16.65 -13.83
C ALA A 767 -9.03 15.36 -13.39
N ASN A 768 -9.59 14.62 -14.36
CA ASN A 768 -10.16 13.30 -14.12
C ASN A 768 -9.11 12.42 -13.45
N ASN A 769 -9.24 12.16 -12.17
CA ASN A 769 -8.47 11.12 -11.51
C ASN A 769 -8.93 9.79 -12.09
N ARG A 770 -8.10 9.17 -12.94
CA ARG A 770 -8.43 7.94 -13.65
C ARG A 770 -8.81 6.81 -12.70
N GLN A 771 -8.24 6.79 -11.52
CA GLN A 771 -8.53 5.77 -10.50
C GLN A 771 -9.95 5.90 -9.97
N LEU A 772 -10.41 7.11 -9.64
CA LEU A 772 -11.74 7.35 -9.09
C LEU A 772 -12.90 6.93 -10.00
N GLN A 773 -12.68 6.85 -11.32
CA GLN A 773 -13.72 6.44 -12.29
C GLN A 773 -14.18 4.98 -12.13
N HIS A 774 -13.41 4.16 -11.43
CA HIS A 774 -13.68 2.73 -11.23
C HIS A 774 -14.27 2.41 -9.87
N PHE A 775 -14.45 3.44 -9.02
CA PHE A 775 -15.06 3.31 -7.71
C PHE A 775 -16.46 3.94 -7.70
N THR A 776 -17.38 3.24 -7.08
CA THR A 776 -18.74 3.74 -6.82
C THR A 776 -18.93 3.83 -5.32
N VAL A 777 -19.01 5.06 -4.82
CA VAL A 777 -19.34 5.34 -3.42
C VAL A 777 -20.81 5.71 -3.37
N LYS A 778 -21.58 4.95 -2.59
CA LYS A 778 -22.97 5.31 -2.32
C LYS A 778 -22.95 6.51 -1.37
N THR A 779 -23.57 7.61 -1.78
CA THR A 779 -23.76 8.76 -0.88
C THR A 779 -24.49 8.30 0.37
N ASP A 780 -23.99 8.69 1.54
CA ASP A 780 -24.62 8.44 2.83
C ASP A 780 -24.69 9.75 3.61
N VAL A 781 -25.85 10.04 4.16
CA VAL A 781 -26.14 11.29 4.88
C VAL A 781 -26.69 10.93 6.23
N ARG A 782 -26.02 11.35 7.31
CA ARG A 782 -26.39 11.01 8.67
C ARG A 782 -26.50 12.26 9.54
N PHE A 783 -27.64 12.42 10.19
CA PHE A 783 -27.77 13.38 11.28
C PHE A 783 -27.38 12.68 12.58
N LEU A 784 -26.38 13.23 13.26
CA LEU A 784 -25.87 12.64 14.49
C LEU A 784 -26.76 13.03 15.67
N LYS A 785 -26.67 12.31 16.79
CA LYS A 785 -27.35 12.72 18.02
C LYS A 785 -26.78 14.04 18.49
N GLU A 786 -27.63 15.02 18.64
CA GLU A 786 -27.25 16.38 19.03
C GLU A 786 -26.57 16.37 20.40
N THR A 787 -25.34 16.86 20.47
CA THR A 787 -24.67 17.21 21.72
C THR A 787 -25.22 18.56 22.25
N LYS A 788 -25.58 19.49 21.32
CA LYS A 788 -26.22 20.77 21.68
C LYS A 788 -27.57 20.90 20.96
N LYS A 789 -28.62 21.28 21.72
CA LYS A 789 -29.97 21.51 21.19
C LYS A 789 -30.07 22.67 20.18
N GLU A 790 -29.02 23.47 20.03
CA GLU A 790 -29.03 24.71 19.23
C GLU A 790 -28.52 24.49 17.80
N HIS A 791 -27.78 23.38 17.54
CA HIS A 791 -27.15 23.10 16.26
C HIS A 791 -27.54 21.71 15.75
N THR A 792 -27.41 21.50 14.43
CA THR A 792 -27.55 20.19 13.83
C THR A 792 -26.19 19.70 13.34
N GLU A 793 -25.80 18.50 13.74
CA GLU A 793 -24.60 17.82 13.29
C GLU A 793 -24.92 16.89 12.11
N LEU A 794 -24.23 17.09 11.00
CA LEU A 794 -24.42 16.38 9.74
C LEU A 794 -23.11 15.71 9.31
N GLU A 795 -23.15 14.41 9.05
CA GLU A 795 -22.08 13.68 8.37
C GLU A 795 -22.52 13.37 6.94
N VAL A 796 -21.64 13.67 5.97
CA VAL A 796 -21.87 13.37 4.55
C VAL A 796 -20.73 12.53 4.05
N VAL A 797 -21.03 11.34 3.55
CA VAL A 797 -20.07 10.45 2.89
C VAL A 797 -20.40 10.39 1.40
N ALA A 798 -19.43 10.72 0.55
CA ALA A 798 -19.61 10.74 -0.91
C ALA A 798 -18.30 10.39 -1.63
N LEU A 799 -18.37 10.17 -2.94
CA LEU A 799 -17.16 10.02 -3.76
C LEU A 799 -16.36 11.34 -3.76
N ASP A 800 -15.07 11.27 -3.39
CA ASP A 800 -14.18 12.45 -3.39
C ASP A 800 -13.87 12.91 -4.82
N LYS A 801 -14.71 13.81 -5.32
CA LYS A 801 -14.59 14.41 -6.65
C LYS A 801 -14.20 15.89 -6.55
N PRO A 802 -13.40 16.40 -7.50
CA PRO A 802 -13.05 17.82 -7.51
C PRO A 802 -14.29 18.72 -7.47
N GLY A 803 -14.34 19.63 -6.51
CA GLY A 803 -15.48 20.56 -6.32
C GLY A 803 -16.62 20.00 -5.47
N LEU A 804 -16.50 18.82 -4.85
CA LEU A 804 -17.53 18.26 -3.96
C LEU A 804 -17.91 19.25 -2.84
N LEU A 805 -16.94 19.79 -2.11
CA LEU A 805 -17.19 20.71 -1.03
C LEU A 805 -17.88 22.02 -1.50
N ALA A 806 -17.51 22.51 -2.69
CA ALA A 806 -18.18 23.66 -3.30
C ALA A 806 -19.65 23.33 -3.66
N GLN A 807 -19.92 22.11 -4.12
CA GLN A 807 -21.27 21.64 -4.43
C GLN A 807 -22.13 21.52 -3.15
N ILE A 808 -21.58 20.95 -2.07
CA ILE A 808 -22.24 20.86 -0.76
C ILE A 808 -22.53 22.27 -0.23
N SER A 809 -21.55 23.17 -0.29
CA SER A 809 -21.71 24.57 0.12
C SER A 809 -22.82 25.31 -0.65
N GLN A 810 -22.93 25.05 -1.95
CA GLN A 810 -23.99 25.63 -2.77
C GLN A 810 -25.37 25.13 -2.31
N ILE A 811 -25.51 23.83 -1.95
CA ILE A 811 -26.75 23.28 -1.41
C ILE A 811 -27.14 23.98 -0.09
N PHE A 812 -26.18 24.18 0.82
CA PHE A 812 -26.45 24.90 2.08
C PHE A 812 -26.96 26.31 1.81
N THR A 813 -26.35 27.02 0.86
CA THR A 813 -26.81 28.37 0.47
C THR A 813 -28.20 28.38 -0.12
N GLU A 814 -28.52 27.45 -1.02
CA GLU A 814 -29.84 27.35 -1.66
C GLU A 814 -30.96 27.05 -0.63
N LEU A 815 -30.63 26.24 0.39
CA LEU A 815 -31.54 25.93 1.49
C LEU A 815 -31.49 26.92 2.65
N LYS A 816 -30.71 28.02 2.52
CA LYS A 816 -30.53 29.06 3.53
C LYS A 816 -30.07 28.52 4.88
N LEU A 817 -29.15 27.61 4.87
CA LEU A 817 -28.52 27.04 6.06
C LEU A 817 -27.24 27.81 6.39
N ASN A 818 -27.02 28.06 7.69
CA ASN A 818 -25.82 28.69 8.18
C ASN A 818 -24.82 27.57 8.60
N LEU A 819 -23.60 27.66 8.10
CA LEU A 819 -22.52 26.77 8.46
C LEU A 819 -21.71 27.39 9.62
N TRP A 820 -21.43 26.62 10.65
CA TRP A 820 -20.64 26.99 11.83
C TRP A 820 -19.27 26.35 11.84
N ASN A 821 -19.19 25.10 11.44
CA ASN A 821 -17.94 24.35 11.38
C ASN A 821 -18.00 23.31 10.28
N ALA A 822 -16.86 23.00 9.67
CA ALA A 822 -16.70 21.89 8.75
C ALA A 822 -15.37 21.19 8.99
N LYS A 823 -15.43 19.88 9.22
CA LYS A 823 -14.28 18.98 9.21
C LYS A 823 -14.29 18.21 7.91
N ILE A 824 -13.22 18.30 7.16
CA ILE A 824 -13.10 17.75 5.81
C ILE A 824 -12.07 16.63 5.85
N THR A 825 -12.50 15.42 5.56
CA THR A 825 -11.65 14.23 5.63
C THR A 825 -11.81 13.39 4.38
N THR A 826 -10.71 13.17 3.67
CA THR A 826 -10.67 12.22 2.55
C THR A 826 -10.06 10.91 3.00
N VAL A 827 -10.77 9.80 2.73
CA VAL A 827 -10.38 8.43 3.06
C VAL A 827 -10.44 7.60 1.78
N GLY A 828 -9.31 7.51 1.08
CA GLY A 828 -9.24 6.82 -0.22
C GLY A 828 -10.06 7.51 -1.30
N GLU A 829 -11.10 6.82 -1.78
CA GLU A 829 -12.06 7.35 -2.75
C GLU A 829 -13.24 8.10 -2.12
N LYS A 830 -13.33 8.14 -0.79
CA LYS A 830 -14.46 8.72 -0.04
C LYS A 830 -14.07 10.05 0.58
N ALA A 831 -14.91 11.05 0.40
CA ALA A 831 -14.96 12.21 1.27
C ALA A 831 -15.92 11.89 2.42
N GLU A 832 -15.47 12.07 3.65
CA GLU A 832 -16.24 11.89 4.88
C GLU A 832 -16.22 13.20 5.64
N ASP A 833 -17.17 14.08 5.28
CA ASP A 833 -17.22 15.45 5.74
C ASP A 833 -18.25 15.62 6.86
N PHE A 834 -17.86 16.33 7.90
CA PHE A 834 -18.73 16.66 9.03
C PHE A 834 -19.02 18.15 9.05
N PHE A 835 -20.29 18.51 9.28
CA PHE A 835 -20.77 19.89 9.29
C PHE A 835 -21.62 20.17 10.53
N ILE A 836 -21.45 21.34 11.11
CA ILE A 836 -22.32 21.90 12.14
C ILE A 836 -23.15 23.02 11.51
N LEU A 837 -24.46 22.85 11.51
CA LEU A 837 -25.42 23.70 10.77
C LEU A 837 -26.52 24.26 11.67
N THR A 838 -27.03 25.41 11.29
CA THR A 838 -28.32 25.97 11.78
C THR A 838 -29.19 26.40 10.61
N ASN A 839 -30.48 26.57 10.86
CA ASN A 839 -31.39 27.16 9.88
C ASN A 839 -31.23 28.71 9.81
N GLU A 840 -32.00 29.37 8.94
CA GLU A 840 -32.00 30.84 8.77
C GLU A 840 -32.26 31.61 10.07
N LYS A 841 -32.91 30.96 11.07
CA LYS A 841 -33.23 31.55 12.37
C LYS A 841 -32.11 31.36 13.41
N GLY A 842 -31.03 30.69 13.07
CA GLY A 842 -29.94 30.40 13.99
C GLY A 842 -30.25 29.26 14.98
N THR A 843 -31.21 28.37 14.69
CA THR A 843 -31.59 27.22 15.52
C THR A 843 -31.28 25.92 14.80
N ALA A 844 -31.28 24.78 15.52
CA ALA A 844 -31.16 23.47 14.94
C ALA A 844 -32.23 23.23 13.86
N LEU A 845 -31.91 22.45 12.83
CA LEU A 845 -32.82 22.10 11.75
C LEU A 845 -34.00 21.29 12.26
N THR A 846 -35.21 21.65 11.82
CA THR A 846 -36.42 20.87 12.04
C THR A 846 -36.37 19.56 11.25
N GLU A 847 -37.20 18.58 11.61
CA GLU A 847 -37.34 17.31 10.87
C GLU A 847 -37.64 17.51 9.38
N GLU A 848 -38.43 18.53 9.04
CA GLU A 848 -38.77 18.86 7.65
C GLU A 848 -37.57 19.44 6.90
N GLU A 849 -36.80 20.33 7.51
CA GLU A 849 -35.56 20.90 6.96
C GLU A 849 -34.49 19.81 6.78
N ARG A 850 -34.35 18.88 7.75
CA ARG A 850 -33.45 17.70 7.64
C ARG A 850 -33.83 16.82 6.47
N GLY A 851 -35.09 16.46 6.36
CA GLY A 851 -35.58 15.61 5.26
C GLY A 851 -35.36 16.26 3.88
N LEU A 852 -35.56 17.58 3.78
CA LEU A 852 -35.27 18.32 2.54
C LEU A 852 -33.78 18.33 2.21
N LEU A 853 -32.92 18.62 3.18
CA LEU A 853 -31.46 18.60 3.01
C LEU A 853 -30.95 17.22 2.59
N GLU A 854 -31.41 16.17 3.28
CA GLU A 854 -31.05 14.80 2.98
C GLU A 854 -31.41 14.41 1.53
N ASN A 855 -32.63 14.70 1.09
CA ASN A 855 -33.07 14.40 -0.27
C ASN A 855 -32.25 15.13 -1.32
N VAL A 856 -31.95 16.42 -1.12
CA VAL A 856 -31.15 17.22 -2.07
C VAL A 856 -29.69 16.72 -2.13
N LEU A 857 -29.12 16.32 -0.99
CA LEU A 857 -27.77 15.74 -0.95
C LEU A 857 -27.73 14.40 -1.71
N TYR A 858 -28.70 13.50 -1.48
CA TYR A 858 -28.77 12.21 -2.24
C TYR A 858 -28.99 12.42 -3.74
N GLU A 859 -29.73 13.45 -4.15
CA GLU A 859 -30.02 13.72 -5.56
C GLU A 859 -28.79 14.28 -6.30
N ARG A 860 -27.99 15.10 -5.64
CA ARG A 860 -26.91 15.86 -6.31
C ARG A 860 -25.52 15.31 -6.11
N LEU A 861 -25.24 14.51 -5.08
CA LEU A 861 -23.89 13.95 -4.80
C LEU A 861 -23.72 12.55 -5.34
#